data_31db85119d4a953856e1e35db1c82229
#
_entry.id   31db85119d4a953856e1e35db1c82229
#
_cell.length_a   1.000
_cell.length_b   1.000
_cell.length_c   1.000
_cell.angle_alpha   90.00
_cell.angle_beta   90.00
_cell.angle_gamma   90.00
#
_symmetry.space_group_name_H-M   'P 1'
#
loop_
_entity.id
_entity.type
_entity.pdbx_description
1 polymer ?
#
loop_
_entity_poly.entity_id
_entity_poly.type
_entity_poly.pdbx_seq_one_letter_code
_entity_poly.pdbx_strand_id
1 'polypeptide(L)'
;MKQVPGYTLVRTEDCPEQHGTLTVLTHDVSGATILLVENEDNNKAFGIGFGTFPSDDTGVFHILEHSVLAGSEKYPVTSPFLQLLKSSMASFLNAMTFPDKTVYPFATPNETDFRNLMDVYLNAVFCPLAMVDRAVFEQEGWHRDADGTVSGVVYNEMQGALATPDAQLQNALERAMFPDTAYGFVSGGDPESIPALTYEKYQRVYRRHYSADNCCITLYGKMDMAEKLEMLDRDYLSRMPRTTTRPRLTVQDEQPGTCVELPYYTENPEPDEVQCALAWYTGAFADRERQLGVEILLDALLGTNNSPLKAALLAEKLGADIDMGFDDSTLQPTLELVLRGATEESARKFAPAVRKAVDDVLARGIPQELLLASLNSAEFASLERPGSLPDGVLDAINASTGWLHTGDPALLLHTDKLFASLRSKMADGWFDELLRSLFAPAPVQVLQVPTLPKKQEETQASARTDAKLVLDHPLTVADLGEGAPSAAGQTEQVAGATVLRHPSAGSLYLNFYYDLGHVAPEDLPYLDLLTDVLDELDTPTHTAQQLNTLRSTWLGDSRVLLDFWTGRQEGAPCYAKLTMSLSLLERSLQKAVELGGEWLYDTQLTGPAAEAAFARVLSQQKLNMEQQFIQQGNAYAAVRASAHYNVENAASERCSGVSYYHFLCDLLEKADWAGLGAKLETLRAQVLQHAQLTVSLHGSEQALDTLRTLLPGSRFAAQERDAAQPYAEPLTPPVNEAFIIDGGVNYAVQVWPMERRSDRKVLARVMSYEYLWHNIREVGGAYGTGMLSSDGVEYLYTYRDPHLTESYDTFAKGPAELAARDYTEKDLNDLIVGAVAKLDTPRKPRAEARELDRQYFCGITEAMKAADRKALCAVDAALLKEQAAGLADAMAAGVKVTFGSRDAVEAAGSLFDRVETL
;
A
#
# COMPACT_ATOMS: atom_id res chain seq x y z
N MET A 1 5.89 16.33 -32.29
CA MET A 1 7.26 16.48 -31.76
C MET A 1 8.26 16.83 -32.87
N LYS A 2 9.25 17.72 -32.64
CA LYS A 2 10.39 17.88 -33.59
C LYS A 2 11.22 16.59 -33.52
N GLN A 3 11.71 16.12 -34.67
CA GLN A 3 12.58 14.95 -34.73
C GLN A 3 13.82 15.19 -33.84
N VAL A 4 13.98 14.38 -32.76
CA VAL A 4 15.15 14.46 -31.88
C VAL A 4 16.25 13.59 -32.48
N PRO A 5 17.43 14.12 -32.76
CA PRO A 5 18.56 13.34 -33.31
C PRO A 5 18.91 12.18 -32.38
N GLY A 6 19.34 11.05 -32.95
CA GLY A 6 19.72 9.85 -32.20
C GLY A 6 18.57 8.90 -31.84
N TYR A 7 17.33 9.26 -32.26
CA TYR A 7 16.14 8.43 -32.01
C TYR A 7 15.34 8.18 -33.26
N THR A 8 14.92 6.95 -33.45
CA THR A 8 13.95 6.54 -34.46
C THR A 8 12.55 6.54 -33.88
N LEU A 9 11.63 7.31 -34.49
CA LEU A 9 10.22 7.32 -34.10
C LEU A 9 9.56 6.02 -34.56
N VAL A 10 8.97 5.28 -33.59
CA VAL A 10 8.16 4.08 -33.85
C VAL A 10 6.71 4.48 -34.12
N ARG A 11 6.09 5.23 -33.19
CA ARG A 11 4.74 5.77 -33.32
C ARG A 11 4.49 6.95 -32.37
N THR A 12 3.49 7.76 -32.73
CA THR A 12 2.89 8.77 -31.85
C THR A 12 1.37 8.62 -31.97
N GLU A 13 0.67 8.67 -30.85
CA GLU A 13 -0.78 8.51 -30.79
C GLU A 13 -1.38 9.33 -29.62
N ASP A 14 -2.61 9.81 -29.82
CA ASP A 14 -3.36 10.41 -28.72
C ASP A 14 -3.86 9.32 -27.77
N CYS A 15 -3.76 9.57 -26.47
CA CYS A 15 -4.22 8.67 -25.41
C CYS A 15 -5.13 9.44 -24.46
N PRO A 16 -6.46 9.36 -24.66
CA PRO A 16 -7.43 10.01 -23.79
C PRO A 16 -7.32 9.56 -22.33
N GLU A 17 -7.01 8.29 -22.11
CA GLU A 17 -6.84 7.69 -20.77
C GLU A 17 -5.71 8.34 -19.96
N GLN A 18 -4.68 8.85 -20.69
CA GLN A 18 -3.55 9.58 -20.10
C GLN A 18 -3.72 11.11 -20.18
N HIS A 19 -4.86 11.59 -20.67
CA HIS A 19 -5.10 13.02 -20.94
C HIS A 19 -3.97 13.67 -21.75
N GLY A 20 -3.38 12.93 -22.70
CA GLY A 20 -2.20 13.38 -23.40
C GLY A 20 -1.83 12.57 -24.65
N THR A 21 -0.56 12.64 -25.01
CA THR A 21 0.01 11.98 -26.19
C THR A 21 1.08 10.97 -25.79
N LEU A 22 1.03 9.77 -26.34
CA LEU A 22 2.06 8.76 -26.22
C LEU A 22 2.99 8.81 -27.44
N THR A 23 4.30 8.79 -27.20
CA THR A 23 5.32 8.67 -28.26
C THR A 23 6.28 7.54 -27.92
N VAL A 24 6.38 6.54 -28.79
CA VAL A 24 7.34 5.44 -28.66
C VAL A 24 8.53 5.69 -29.58
N LEU A 25 9.73 5.65 -29.01
CA LEU A 25 11.01 5.85 -29.68
C LEU A 25 11.92 4.64 -29.45
N THR A 26 12.84 4.43 -30.40
CA THR A 26 14.00 3.53 -30.20
C THR A 26 15.26 4.34 -30.35
N HIS A 27 16.19 4.23 -29.40
CA HIS A 27 17.50 4.88 -29.52
C HIS A 27 18.38 4.17 -30.55
N ASP A 28 18.94 4.92 -31.51
CA ASP A 28 19.56 4.37 -32.71
C ASP A 28 20.82 3.53 -32.41
N VAL A 29 21.67 3.99 -31.50
CA VAL A 29 22.92 3.31 -31.11
C VAL A 29 22.65 2.15 -30.17
N SER A 30 22.01 2.39 -29.07
CA SER A 30 21.87 1.40 -27.98
C SER A 30 20.72 0.42 -28.21
N GLY A 31 19.67 0.83 -28.91
CA GLY A 31 18.45 0.03 -29.07
C GLY A 31 17.50 0.10 -27.87
N ALA A 32 17.73 0.98 -26.91
CA ALA A 32 16.82 1.23 -25.80
C ALA A 32 15.43 1.64 -26.31
N THR A 33 14.38 1.13 -25.67
CA THR A 33 13.01 1.55 -25.93
C THR A 33 12.64 2.70 -25.02
N ILE A 34 12.05 3.77 -25.56
CA ILE A 34 11.62 4.93 -24.80
C ILE A 34 10.13 5.17 -25.01
N LEU A 35 9.39 5.35 -23.93
CA LEU A 35 8.01 5.83 -23.94
C LEU A 35 7.95 7.24 -23.37
N LEU A 36 7.36 8.17 -24.12
CA LEU A 36 7.02 9.50 -23.63
C LEU A 36 5.51 9.56 -23.42
N VAL A 37 5.10 10.00 -22.24
CA VAL A 37 3.71 10.28 -21.87
C VAL A 37 3.61 11.78 -21.61
N GLU A 38 3.21 12.53 -22.65
CA GLU A 38 3.13 13.99 -22.62
C GLU A 38 1.72 14.43 -22.17
N ASN A 39 1.58 14.94 -20.97
CA ASN A 39 0.33 15.47 -20.40
C ASN A 39 0.58 16.70 -19.52
N GLU A 40 -0.46 17.22 -18.86
CA GLU A 40 -0.39 18.43 -18.02
C GLU A 40 -0.06 18.15 -16.54
N ASP A 41 0.26 16.90 -16.17
CA ASP A 41 0.60 16.57 -14.79
C ASP A 41 1.95 17.18 -14.39
N ASN A 42 1.93 17.96 -13.31
CA ASN A 42 3.13 18.56 -12.75
C ASN A 42 3.96 17.58 -11.92
N ASN A 43 3.38 16.46 -11.46
CA ASN A 43 4.11 15.40 -10.76
C ASN A 43 4.82 14.50 -11.76
N LYS A 44 5.90 15.01 -12.33
CA LYS A 44 6.69 14.35 -13.36
C LYS A 44 7.25 13.02 -12.86
N ALA A 45 7.28 12.00 -13.71
CA ALA A 45 7.88 10.73 -13.37
C ALA A 45 8.88 10.25 -14.43
N PHE A 46 9.86 9.53 -13.94
CA PHE A 46 10.83 8.77 -14.70
C PHE A 46 10.79 7.32 -14.24
N GLY A 47 11.00 6.39 -15.15
CA GLY A 47 11.27 5.02 -14.81
C GLY A 47 12.18 4.37 -15.84
N ILE A 48 13.08 3.50 -15.37
CA ILE A 48 13.86 2.60 -16.22
C ILE A 48 13.67 1.18 -15.73
N GLY A 49 13.14 0.31 -16.57
CA GLY A 49 12.90 -1.10 -16.29
C GLY A 49 13.78 -2.00 -17.14
N PHE A 50 14.33 -3.04 -16.51
CA PHE A 50 15.15 -4.08 -17.16
C PHE A 50 14.44 -5.42 -17.09
N GLY A 51 14.57 -6.25 -18.15
CA GLY A 51 14.16 -7.66 -18.09
C GLY A 51 15.16 -8.45 -17.23
N THR A 52 14.74 -8.92 -16.06
CA THR A 52 15.56 -9.62 -15.08
C THR A 52 14.93 -10.96 -14.72
N PHE A 53 15.50 -12.06 -15.24
CA PHE A 53 14.93 -13.40 -15.17
C PHE A 53 15.77 -14.28 -14.24
N PRO A 54 15.29 -14.60 -13.02
CA PRO A 54 16.00 -15.51 -12.13
C PRO A 54 16.18 -16.91 -12.74
N SER A 55 17.29 -17.53 -12.43
CA SER A 55 17.62 -18.88 -12.84
C SER A 55 17.88 -19.82 -11.65
N ASP A 56 17.71 -19.30 -10.45
CA ASP A 56 17.80 -19.97 -9.16
C ASP A 56 17.31 -19.03 -8.05
N ASP A 57 17.23 -19.55 -6.83
CA ASP A 57 16.69 -18.86 -5.66
C ASP A 57 17.74 -17.98 -4.92
N THR A 58 18.85 -17.60 -5.57
CA THR A 58 19.90 -16.80 -4.89
C THR A 58 19.55 -15.31 -4.76
N GLY A 59 18.40 -14.84 -5.27
CA GLY A 59 17.99 -13.45 -5.17
C GLY A 59 18.92 -12.45 -5.87
N VAL A 60 19.63 -12.91 -6.90
CA VAL A 60 20.67 -12.08 -7.55
C VAL A 60 20.13 -10.75 -8.07
N PHE A 61 18.88 -10.67 -8.53
CA PHE A 61 18.29 -9.43 -9.05
C PHE A 61 17.84 -8.49 -7.94
N HIS A 62 17.38 -8.99 -6.81
CA HIS A 62 17.08 -8.21 -5.63
C HIS A 62 18.35 -7.62 -5.01
N ILE A 63 19.41 -8.44 -4.90
CA ILE A 63 20.73 -7.94 -4.47
C ILE A 63 21.29 -6.91 -5.47
N LEU A 64 21.05 -7.08 -6.78
CA LEU A 64 21.43 -6.08 -7.78
C LEU A 64 20.62 -4.79 -7.62
N GLU A 65 19.32 -4.89 -7.35
CA GLU A 65 18.45 -3.72 -7.13
C GLU A 65 19.00 -2.83 -6.02
N HIS A 66 19.29 -3.41 -4.84
CA HIS A 66 19.87 -2.69 -3.72
C HIS A 66 21.27 -2.14 -4.04
N SER A 67 22.14 -3.00 -4.55
CA SER A 67 23.57 -2.67 -4.72
C SER A 67 23.84 -1.63 -5.80
N VAL A 68 23.05 -1.55 -6.87
CA VAL A 68 23.27 -0.50 -7.90
C VAL A 68 22.94 0.88 -7.34
N LEU A 69 22.03 1.00 -6.39
CA LEU A 69 21.71 2.25 -5.69
C LEU A 69 22.66 2.58 -4.53
N ALA A 70 23.59 1.69 -4.20
CA ALA A 70 24.58 1.86 -3.14
C ALA A 70 25.90 2.48 -3.65
N GLY A 71 25.81 3.38 -4.63
CA GLY A 71 26.93 4.14 -5.18
C GLY A 71 27.23 3.85 -6.65
N SER A 72 27.76 4.85 -7.33
CA SER A 72 28.06 4.77 -8.75
C SER A 72 29.33 5.54 -9.12
N GLU A 73 29.78 5.43 -10.37
CA GLU A 73 31.04 6.04 -10.82
C GLU A 73 31.06 7.56 -10.61
N LYS A 74 29.98 8.26 -10.99
CA LYS A 74 29.84 9.71 -10.81
C LYS A 74 29.53 10.07 -9.35
N TYR A 75 28.83 9.20 -8.64
CA TYR A 75 28.35 9.41 -7.27
C TYR A 75 28.91 8.31 -6.34
N PRO A 76 30.23 8.33 -6.03
CA PRO A 76 30.90 7.27 -5.28
C PRO A 76 30.69 7.40 -3.77
N VAL A 77 29.41 7.45 -3.36
CA VAL A 77 28.97 7.55 -1.96
C VAL A 77 28.27 6.25 -1.56
N THR A 78 28.31 5.90 -0.28
CA THR A 78 27.83 4.61 0.21
C THR A 78 26.32 4.44 0.03
N SER A 79 25.55 5.52 0.14
CA SER A 79 24.08 5.48 -0.01
C SER A 79 23.56 6.77 -0.67
N PRO A 80 23.73 6.92 -2.02
CA PRO A 80 23.14 8.06 -2.74
C PRO A 80 21.63 8.16 -2.56
N PHE A 81 20.96 7.01 -2.54
CA PHE A 81 19.51 6.90 -2.35
C PHE A 81 19.08 7.54 -1.02
N LEU A 82 19.72 7.19 0.10
CA LEU A 82 19.43 7.78 1.40
C LEU A 82 19.66 9.31 1.41
N GLN A 83 20.73 9.77 0.74
CA GLN A 83 21.02 11.20 0.67
C GLN A 83 19.99 11.95 -0.18
N LEU A 84 19.48 11.34 -1.26
CA LEU A 84 18.37 11.88 -2.04
C LEU A 84 17.07 11.93 -1.24
N LEU A 85 16.76 10.92 -0.44
CA LEU A 85 15.61 10.97 0.46
C LEU A 85 15.65 12.16 1.42
N LYS A 86 16.85 12.65 1.78
CA LYS A 86 17.04 13.82 2.65
C LYS A 86 16.85 15.15 1.92
N SER A 87 17.29 15.25 0.66
CA SER A 87 17.54 16.52 -0.05
C SER A 87 16.70 16.73 -1.30
N SER A 88 15.77 15.80 -1.64
CA SER A 88 14.94 15.85 -2.82
C SER A 88 13.51 16.28 -2.50
N MET A 89 12.83 16.84 -3.50
CA MET A 89 11.38 17.07 -3.49
C MET A 89 10.59 15.89 -4.07
N ALA A 90 11.18 14.71 -4.18
CA ALA A 90 10.51 13.54 -4.71
C ALA A 90 9.22 13.24 -3.93
N SER A 91 8.12 13.09 -4.67
CA SER A 91 6.85 12.54 -4.17
C SER A 91 6.91 11.01 -4.07
N PHE A 92 7.79 10.39 -4.89
CA PHE A 92 8.11 8.97 -4.88
C PHE A 92 9.56 8.75 -5.27
N LEU A 93 10.24 7.87 -4.56
CA LEU A 93 11.62 7.48 -4.81
C LEU A 93 11.80 6.03 -4.34
N ASN A 94 12.02 5.10 -5.25
CA ASN A 94 12.18 3.68 -4.91
C ASN A 94 12.88 2.90 -6.04
N ALA A 95 13.12 1.61 -5.80
CA ALA A 95 13.38 0.58 -6.78
C ALA A 95 12.48 -0.62 -6.45
N MET A 96 12.21 -1.47 -7.45
CA MET A 96 11.26 -2.56 -7.32
C MET A 96 11.71 -3.76 -8.15
N THR A 97 11.94 -4.90 -7.48
CA THR A 97 12.19 -6.18 -8.15
C THR A 97 10.91 -7.01 -8.20
N PHE A 98 10.50 -7.34 -9.41
CA PHE A 98 9.38 -8.22 -9.74
C PHE A 98 9.90 -9.62 -10.17
N PRO A 99 9.04 -10.60 -10.37
CA PRO A 99 9.48 -11.93 -10.81
C PRO A 99 10.26 -11.97 -12.13
N ASP A 100 10.07 -10.97 -13.01
CA ASP A 100 10.65 -10.96 -14.36
C ASP A 100 11.27 -9.61 -14.79
N LYS A 101 11.21 -8.60 -13.94
CA LYS A 101 11.74 -7.27 -14.23
C LYS A 101 12.19 -6.57 -12.95
N THR A 102 13.11 -5.62 -13.12
CA THR A 102 13.48 -4.68 -12.04
C THR A 102 13.28 -3.27 -12.57
N VAL A 103 12.52 -2.44 -11.87
CA VAL A 103 12.16 -1.08 -12.27
C VAL A 103 12.70 -0.08 -11.27
N TYR A 104 13.29 0.99 -11.75
CA TYR A 104 13.85 2.09 -10.95
C TYR A 104 13.05 3.37 -11.24
N PRO A 105 11.94 3.61 -10.54
CA PRO A 105 11.08 4.75 -10.76
C PRO A 105 11.28 5.84 -9.73
N PHE A 106 11.04 7.08 -10.15
CA PHE A 106 10.82 8.20 -9.24
C PHE A 106 9.77 9.17 -9.77
N ALA A 107 9.21 10.01 -8.90
CA ALA A 107 8.34 11.12 -9.26
C ALA A 107 8.67 12.37 -8.44
N THR A 108 8.62 13.55 -9.06
CA THR A 108 8.85 14.84 -8.42
C THR A 108 8.12 15.97 -9.14
N PRO A 109 7.52 16.95 -8.44
CA PRO A 109 6.94 18.12 -9.07
C PRO A 109 7.98 19.16 -9.53
N ASN A 110 9.23 19.06 -9.07
CA ASN A 110 10.29 20.03 -9.33
C ASN A 110 11.16 19.63 -10.54
N GLU A 111 11.39 20.55 -11.48
CA GLU A 111 12.12 20.29 -12.72
C GLU A 111 13.63 20.10 -12.49
N THR A 112 14.22 20.87 -11.59
CA THR A 112 15.65 20.75 -11.24
C THR A 112 15.91 19.43 -10.53
N ASP A 113 15.04 19.08 -9.60
CA ASP A 113 15.09 17.81 -8.90
C ASP A 113 14.93 16.61 -9.83
N PHE A 114 13.99 16.67 -10.78
CA PHE A 114 13.81 15.65 -11.82
C PHE A 114 15.10 15.37 -12.57
N ARG A 115 15.80 16.41 -12.98
CA ARG A 115 17.08 16.30 -13.71
C ARG A 115 18.16 15.65 -12.84
N ASN A 116 18.28 16.07 -11.58
CA ASN A 116 19.24 15.50 -10.63
C ASN A 116 18.96 14.01 -10.39
N LEU A 117 17.70 13.65 -10.12
CA LEU A 117 17.29 12.28 -9.87
C LEU A 117 17.51 11.39 -11.09
N MET A 118 17.15 11.88 -12.29
CA MET A 118 17.37 11.15 -13.53
C MET A 118 18.87 10.84 -13.76
N ASP A 119 19.76 11.78 -13.51
CA ASP A 119 21.21 11.57 -13.65
C ASP A 119 21.76 10.58 -12.62
N VAL A 120 21.33 10.69 -11.35
CA VAL A 120 21.75 9.75 -10.31
C VAL A 120 21.26 8.33 -10.63
N TYR A 121 19.99 8.16 -11.01
CA TYR A 121 19.42 6.84 -11.32
C TYR A 121 20.07 6.20 -12.55
N LEU A 122 20.29 6.96 -13.62
CA LEU A 122 20.95 6.46 -14.81
C LEU A 122 22.39 6.07 -14.54
N ASN A 123 23.13 6.87 -13.74
CA ASN A 123 24.49 6.53 -13.37
C ASN A 123 24.53 5.30 -12.46
N ALA A 124 23.60 5.18 -11.52
CA ALA A 124 23.45 4.03 -10.64
C ALA A 124 23.27 2.73 -11.44
N VAL A 125 22.28 2.68 -12.34
CA VAL A 125 21.96 1.44 -13.06
C VAL A 125 22.97 1.07 -14.14
N PHE A 126 23.66 2.05 -14.77
CA PHE A 126 24.60 1.78 -15.86
C PHE A 126 26.08 1.76 -15.45
N CYS A 127 26.44 2.41 -14.35
CA CYS A 127 27.80 2.53 -13.85
C CYS A 127 27.92 2.29 -12.34
N PRO A 128 27.31 1.20 -11.79
CA PRO A 128 27.29 1.00 -10.33
C PRO A 128 28.67 0.65 -9.76
N LEU A 129 28.96 1.20 -8.59
CA LEU A 129 30.18 0.93 -7.86
C LEU A 129 30.30 -0.55 -7.45
N ALA A 130 29.17 -1.21 -7.22
CA ALA A 130 29.11 -2.63 -6.87
C ALA A 130 29.79 -3.57 -7.87
N MET A 131 30.02 -3.14 -9.11
CA MET A 131 30.74 -3.93 -10.12
C MET A 131 32.25 -3.94 -9.94
N VAL A 132 32.81 -3.00 -9.18
CA VAL A 132 34.26 -2.85 -8.96
C VAL A 132 34.60 -2.91 -7.46
N ASP A 133 33.63 -2.69 -6.59
CA ASP A 133 33.79 -2.78 -5.13
C ASP A 133 32.95 -3.93 -4.56
N ARG A 134 33.64 -5.02 -4.23
CA ARG A 134 32.99 -6.21 -3.68
C ARG A 134 32.29 -5.97 -2.33
N ALA A 135 32.76 -5.00 -1.54
CA ALA A 135 32.16 -4.73 -0.24
C ALA A 135 30.73 -4.19 -0.35
N VAL A 136 30.34 -3.56 -1.46
CA VAL A 136 28.94 -3.19 -1.72
C VAL A 136 28.05 -4.42 -1.86
N PHE A 137 28.52 -5.43 -2.61
CA PHE A 137 27.81 -6.71 -2.73
C PHE A 137 27.67 -7.43 -1.38
N GLU A 138 28.74 -7.43 -0.57
CA GLU A 138 28.74 -8.09 0.74
C GLU A 138 27.81 -7.39 1.73
N GLN A 139 27.72 -6.07 1.72
CA GLN A 139 26.84 -5.29 2.57
C GLN A 139 25.35 -5.47 2.18
N GLU A 140 25.04 -5.25 0.90
CA GLU A 140 23.65 -5.30 0.44
C GLU A 140 23.13 -6.74 0.26
N GLY A 141 23.98 -7.65 -0.19
CA GLY A 141 23.57 -9.03 -0.44
C GLY A 141 23.73 -9.91 0.78
N TRP A 142 24.95 -10.46 0.95
CA TRP A 142 25.26 -11.35 2.06
C TRP A 142 26.77 -11.46 2.33
N HIS A 143 27.14 -11.72 3.56
CA HIS A 143 28.51 -12.04 4.00
C HIS A 143 28.49 -12.98 5.20
N ARG A 144 29.66 -13.51 5.58
CA ARG A 144 29.82 -14.25 6.83
C ARG A 144 30.62 -13.42 7.82
N ASP A 145 30.08 -13.28 9.00
CA ASP A 145 30.73 -12.64 10.12
C ASP A 145 31.83 -13.52 10.72
N ALA A 146 32.66 -12.94 11.63
CA ALA A 146 33.79 -13.62 12.23
C ALA A 146 33.41 -14.88 13.07
N ASP A 147 32.17 -14.95 13.55
CA ASP A 147 31.61 -16.08 14.29
C ASP A 147 31.01 -17.14 13.37
N GLY A 148 30.93 -16.88 12.05
CA GLY A 148 30.40 -17.78 11.04
C GLY A 148 28.94 -17.56 10.68
N THR A 149 28.23 -16.62 11.32
CA THR A 149 26.85 -16.25 10.98
C THR A 149 26.78 -15.60 9.59
N VAL A 150 25.62 -15.68 8.95
CA VAL A 150 25.35 -15.06 7.65
C VAL A 150 24.51 -13.82 7.88
N SER A 151 24.90 -12.68 7.31
CA SER A 151 24.15 -11.43 7.35
C SER A 151 24.23 -10.68 6.03
N GLY A 152 23.42 -9.64 5.88
CA GLY A 152 23.33 -8.77 4.71
C GLY A 152 21.93 -8.14 4.62
N VAL A 153 21.81 -6.98 3.98
CA VAL A 153 20.54 -6.26 3.94
C VAL A 153 19.44 -7.11 3.30
N VAL A 154 19.66 -7.61 2.08
CA VAL A 154 18.69 -8.46 1.37
C VAL A 154 18.49 -9.80 2.07
N TYR A 155 19.58 -10.41 2.59
CA TYR A 155 19.46 -11.67 3.33
C TYR A 155 18.51 -11.55 4.53
N ASN A 156 18.69 -10.51 5.35
CA ASN A 156 17.88 -10.29 6.54
C ASN A 156 16.43 -9.92 6.18
N GLU A 157 16.25 -9.10 5.12
CA GLU A 157 14.93 -8.77 4.60
C GLU A 157 14.14 -10.01 4.19
N MET A 158 14.79 -10.91 3.44
CA MET A 158 14.13 -12.12 2.95
C MET A 158 13.85 -13.15 4.05
N GLN A 159 14.63 -13.17 5.11
CA GLN A 159 14.30 -13.95 6.31
C GLN A 159 12.94 -13.50 6.89
N GLY A 160 12.72 -12.19 7.00
CA GLY A 160 11.45 -11.64 7.49
C GLY A 160 10.31 -11.79 6.46
N ALA A 161 10.60 -11.58 5.17
CA ALA A 161 9.56 -11.64 4.13
C ALA A 161 8.99 -13.05 3.94
N LEU A 162 9.82 -14.10 4.07
CA LEU A 162 9.42 -15.49 3.90
C LEU A 162 8.99 -16.18 5.21
N ALA A 163 8.98 -15.46 6.32
CA ALA A 163 8.56 -16.03 7.60
C ALA A 163 7.04 -16.30 7.68
N THR A 164 6.23 -15.61 6.87
CA THR A 164 4.77 -15.75 6.93
C THR A 164 4.27 -17.02 6.22
N PRO A 165 3.20 -17.67 6.73
CA PRO A 165 2.58 -18.81 6.06
C PRO A 165 2.16 -18.49 4.62
N ASP A 166 1.61 -17.29 4.38
CA ASP A 166 1.16 -16.85 3.06
C ASP A 166 2.30 -16.77 2.05
N ALA A 167 3.44 -16.19 2.43
CA ALA A 167 4.60 -16.11 1.54
C ALA A 167 5.15 -17.50 1.18
N GLN A 168 5.16 -18.42 2.15
CA GLN A 168 5.57 -19.81 1.92
C GLN A 168 4.59 -20.55 0.99
N LEU A 169 3.28 -20.36 1.19
CA LEU A 169 2.23 -20.91 0.35
C LEU A 169 2.36 -20.40 -1.08
N GLN A 170 2.52 -19.09 -1.25
CA GLN A 170 2.67 -18.46 -2.57
C GLN A 170 3.89 -18.97 -3.32
N ASN A 171 5.06 -19.01 -2.67
CA ASN A 171 6.28 -19.53 -3.28
C ASN A 171 6.15 -21.00 -3.70
N ALA A 172 5.48 -21.82 -2.89
CA ALA A 172 5.24 -23.21 -3.22
C ALA A 172 4.28 -23.36 -4.41
N LEU A 173 3.27 -22.49 -4.50
CA LEU A 173 2.33 -22.46 -5.60
C LEU A 173 3.01 -22.06 -6.91
N GLU A 174 3.79 -20.96 -6.90
CA GLU A 174 4.57 -20.51 -8.05
C GLU A 174 5.57 -21.59 -8.54
N ARG A 175 6.27 -22.24 -7.61
CA ARG A 175 7.18 -23.33 -7.93
C ARG A 175 6.47 -24.55 -8.53
N ALA A 176 5.26 -24.84 -8.07
CA ALA A 176 4.46 -25.95 -8.61
C ALA A 176 3.87 -25.61 -10.01
N MET A 177 3.55 -24.34 -10.25
CA MET A 177 3.05 -23.87 -11.55
C MET A 177 4.16 -23.69 -12.58
N PHE A 178 5.33 -23.20 -12.17
CA PHE A 178 6.41 -22.77 -13.05
C PHE A 178 7.75 -23.49 -12.79
N PRO A 179 7.79 -24.84 -12.74
CA PRO A 179 8.98 -25.57 -12.32
C PRO A 179 10.21 -25.37 -13.23
N ASP A 180 10.03 -24.99 -14.50
CA ASP A 180 11.08 -24.94 -15.50
C ASP A 180 11.41 -23.51 -15.99
N THR A 181 10.77 -22.48 -15.43
CA THR A 181 10.92 -21.10 -15.88
C THR A 181 11.29 -20.15 -14.74
N ALA A 182 11.56 -18.88 -15.07
CA ALA A 182 11.95 -17.86 -14.10
C ALA A 182 10.94 -17.67 -12.96
N TYR A 183 9.65 -17.87 -13.22
CA TYR A 183 8.58 -17.69 -12.25
C TYR A 183 8.54 -18.76 -11.14
N GLY A 184 9.23 -19.89 -11.32
CA GLY A 184 9.33 -20.91 -10.28
C GLY A 184 10.41 -20.64 -9.24
N PHE A 185 11.18 -19.56 -9.37
CA PHE A 185 12.21 -19.17 -8.42
C PHE A 185 11.76 -17.97 -7.58
N VAL A 186 12.24 -17.93 -6.34
CA VAL A 186 12.02 -16.78 -5.45
C VAL A 186 12.88 -15.62 -5.92
N SER A 187 12.31 -14.67 -6.65
CA SER A 187 13.06 -13.54 -7.25
C SER A 187 13.75 -12.67 -6.20
N GLY A 188 13.15 -12.52 -5.01
CA GLY A 188 13.73 -11.83 -3.87
C GLY A 188 14.91 -12.57 -3.24
N GLY A 189 14.98 -13.89 -3.41
CA GLY A 189 15.99 -14.78 -2.85
C GLY A 189 15.48 -15.58 -1.65
N ASP A 190 15.80 -16.87 -1.64
CA ASP A 190 15.56 -17.75 -0.51
C ASP A 190 16.77 -17.68 0.45
N PRO A 191 16.59 -17.38 1.75
CA PRO A 191 17.69 -17.29 2.73
C PRO A 191 18.59 -18.53 2.77
N GLU A 192 18.07 -19.73 2.50
CA GLU A 192 18.89 -20.94 2.40
C GLU A 192 19.77 -20.96 1.13
N SER A 193 19.34 -20.25 0.08
CA SER A 193 19.99 -20.23 -1.24
C SER A 193 20.88 -18.99 -1.46
N ILE A 194 20.54 -17.84 -0.87
CA ILE A 194 21.29 -16.56 -1.01
C ILE A 194 22.79 -16.76 -0.78
N PRO A 195 23.26 -17.51 0.26
CA PRO A 195 24.70 -17.68 0.52
C PRO A 195 25.46 -18.50 -0.56
N ALA A 196 24.78 -19.05 -1.54
CA ALA A 196 25.41 -19.70 -2.69
C ALA A 196 25.76 -18.71 -3.83
N LEU A 197 25.28 -17.44 -3.75
CA LEU A 197 25.60 -16.42 -4.75
C LEU A 197 27.04 -15.96 -4.61
N THR A 198 27.85 -16.16 -5.64
CA THR A 198 29.23 -15.63 -5.69
C THR A 198 29.28 -14.27 -6.37
N TYR A 199 30.28 -13.44 -6.01
CA TYR A 199 30.49 -12.13 -6.62
C TYR A 199 30.71 -12.20 -8.13
N GLU A 200 31.38 -13.25 -8.63
CA GLU A 200 31.61 -13.47 -10.05
C GLU A 200 30.31 -13.81 -10.81
N LYS A 201 29.38 -14.57 -10.19
CA LYS A 201 28.06 -14.84 -10.75
C LYS A 201 27.24 -13.55 -10.79
N TYR A 202 27.24 -12.79 -9.68
CA TYR A 202 26.57 -11.49 -9.55
C TYR A 202 27.00 -10.51 -10.66
N GLN A 203 28.31 -10.30 -10.85
CA GLN A 203 28.85 -9.44 -11.92
C GLN A 203 28.48 -9.94 -13.33
N ARG A 204 28.48 -11.27 -13.56
CA ARG A 204 28.10 -11.85 -14.86
C ARG A 204 26.63 -11.62 -15.17
N VAL A 205 25.74 -11.76 -14.17
CA VAL A 205 24.30 -11.54 -14.31
C VAL A 205 24.03 -10.06 -14.61
N TYR A 206 24.64 -9.14 -13.88
CA TYR A 206 24.54 -7.71 -14.16
C TYR A 206 24.89 -7.38 -15.62
N ARG A 207 26.08 -7.78 -16.08
CA ARG A 207 26.54 -7.49 -17.47
C ARG A 207 25.62 -8.08 -18.54
N ARG A 208 24.88 -9.12 -18.23
CA ARG A 208 23.93 -9.76 -19.16
C ARG A 208 22.58 -9.05 -19.19
N HIS A 209 22.09 -8.55 -18.09
CA HIS A 209 20.72 -8.04 -17.95
C HIS A 209 20.63 -6.52 -17.93
N TYR A 210 21.62 -5.80 -17.39
CA TYR A 210 21.63 -4.35 -17.30
C TYR A 210 22.29 -3.71 -18.51
N SER A 211 21.78 -4.03 -19.69
CA SER A 211 22.20 -3.44 -20.98
C SER A 211 21.12 -2.53 -21.54
N ALA A 212 21.52 -1.48 -22.24
CA ALA A 212 20.57 -0.48 -22.75
C ALA A 212 19.56 -1.04 -23.77
N ASP A 213 19.88 -2.11 -24.51
CA ASP A 213 18.94 -2.80 -25.40
C ASP A 213 18.00 -3.78 -24.65
N ASN A 214 18.22 -3.99 -23.37
CA ASN A 214 17.34 -4.74 -22.48
C ASN A 214 16.62 -3.84 -21.46
N CYS A 215 16.35 -2.58 -21.84
CA CYS A 215 15.60 -1.66 -20.98
C CYS A 215 14.45 -0.95 -21.69
N CYS A 216 13.47 -0.55 -20.91
CA CYS A 216 12.40 0.38 -21.26
C CYS A 216 12.52 1.62 -20.38
N ILE A 217 12.60 2.81 -20.99
CA ILE A 217 12.68 4.10 -20.27
C ILE A 217 11.36 4.83 -20.49
N THR A 218 10.74 5.30 -19.40
CA THR A 218 9.51 6.09 -19.44
C THR A 218 9.77 7.49 -18.92
N LEU A 219 9.32 8.51 -19.66
CA LEU A 219 9.25 9.91 -19.25
C LEU A 219 7.77 10.33 -19.24
N TYR A 220 7.27 10.80 -18.10
CA TYR A 220 5.86 11.13 -17.88
C TYR A 220 5.68 12.54 -17.33
N GLY A 221 4.67 13.25 -17.84
CA GLY A 221 4.20 14.50 -17.27
C GLY A 221 4.59 15.75 -18.08
N LYS A 222 4.37 16.92 -17.46
CA LYS A 222 4.61 18.24 -18.06
C LYS A 222 6.09 18.62 -17.93
N MET A 223 6.88 18.37 -18.98
CA MET A 223 8.30 18.72 -19.01
C MET A 223 8.80 18.95 -20.44
N ASP A 224 10.02 19.46 -20.59
CA ASP A 224 10.72 19.49 -21.89
C ASP A 224 11.30 18.10 -22.21
N MET A 225 10.53 17.28 -22.94
CA MET A 225 10.94 15.94 -23.34
C MET A 225 12.19 15.94 -24.23
N ALA A 226 12.38 16.96 -25.07
CA ALA A 226 13.54 17.04 -25.96
C ALA A 226 14.85 17.22 -25.17
N GLU A 227 14.85 18.06 -24.15
CA GLU A 227 16.00 18.24 -23.24
C GLU A 227 16.40 16.91 -22.57
N LYS A 228 15.40 16.15 -22.10
CA LYS A 228 15.64 14.88 -21.41
C LYS A 228 16.17 13.81 -22.37
N LEU A 229 15.66 13.76 -23.60
CA LEU A 229 16.15 12.86 -24.64
C LEU A 229 17.60 13.21 -25.05
N GLU A 230 17.93 14.50 -25.19
CA GLU A 230 19.30 14.94 -25.46
C GLU A 230 20.27 14.54 -24.33
N MET A 231 19.85 14.65 -23.06
CA MET A 231 20.63 14.19 -21.90
C MET A 231 20.86 12.67 -21.95
N LEU A 232 19.79 11.89 -22.19
CA LEU A 232 19.87 10.42 -22.31
C LEU A 232 20.85 9.99 -23.43
N ASP A 233 20.77 10.59 -24.61
CA ASP A 233 21.65 10.28 -25.74
C ASP A 233 23.11 10.64 -25.41
N ARG A 234 23.36 11.91 -25.08
CA ARG A 234 24.72 12.46 -24.90
C ARG A 234 25.48 11.80 -23.76
N ASP A 235 24.81 11.62 -22.61
CA ASP A 235 25.52 11.26 -21.38
C ASP A 235 25.56 9.74 -21.16
N TYR A 236 24.60 8.98 -21.74
CA TYR A 236 24.47 7.54 -21.46
C TYR A 236 24.34 6.69 -22.75
N LEU A 237 23.26 6.79 -23.51
CA LEU A 237 22.87 5.78 -24.49
C LEU A 237 23.79 5.69 -25.70
N SER A 238 24.36 6.81 -26.17
CA SER A 238 25.32 6.82 -27.29
C SER A 238 26.63 6.09 -26.99
N ARG A 239 26.94 5.82 -25.71
CA ARG A 239 28.13 5.09 -25.27
C ARG A 239 27.89 3.60 -25.09
N MET A 240 26.66 3.14 -25.27
CA MET A 240 26.21 1.76 -24.97
C MET A 240 25.73 1.08 -26.26
N PRO A 241 26.62 0.42 -27.03
CA PRO A 241 26.18 -0.29 -28.23
C PRO A 241 25.30 -1.49 -27.87
N ARG A 242 24.45 -1.89 -28.82
CA ARG A 242 23.58 -3.07 -28.68
C ARG A 242 24.39 -4.32 -28.38
N THR A 243 23.85 -5.14 -27.46
CA THR A 243 24.41 -6.46 -27.19
C THR A 243 23.91 -7.48 -28.22
N THR A 244 24.62 -8.59 -28.35
CA THR A 244 24.25 -9.64 -29.32
C THR A 244 23.26 -10.67 -28.78
N THR A 245 23.00 -10.66 -27.47
CA THR A 245 22.21 -11.69 -26.77
C THR A 245 21.33 -11.07 -25.68
N ARG A 246 20.17 -10.53 -26.08
CA ARG A 246 19.15 -10.10 -25.12
C ARG A 246 18.54 -11.32 -24.42
N PRO A 247 18.43 -11.33 -23.09
CA PRO A 247 17.68 -12.35 -22.37
C PRO A 247 16.22 -12.42 -22.84
N ARG A 248 15.60 -13.60 -22.75
CA ARG A 248 14.18 -13.78 -23.10
C ARG A 248 13.51 -14.67 -22.07
N LEU A 249 12.27 -14.36 -21.74
CA LEU A 249 11.37 -15.23 -20.99
C LEU A 249 10.94 -16.42 -21.86
N THR A 250 10.70 -17.55 -21.21
CA THR A 250 10.13 -18.74 -21.82
C THR A 250 8.77 -19.03 -21.21
N VAL A 251 7.87 -19.56 -22.01
CA VAL A 251 6.54 -20.01 -21.58
C VAL A 251 6.70 -21.36 -20.91
N GLN A 252 6.06 -21.54 -19.76
CA GLN A 252 5.97 -22.82 -19.05
C GLN A 252 4.90 -23.69 -19.68
N ASP A 253 5.17 -24.99 -19.84
CA ASP A 253 4.11 -25.97 -20.10
C ASP A 253 3.20 -26.07 -18.87
N GLU A 254 1.90 -25.91 -19.04
CA GLU A 254 0.92 -25.95 -17.94
C GLU A 254 1.04 -27.25 -17.15
N GLN A 255 0.85 -27.18 -15.82
CA GLN A 255 1.01 -28.27 -14.86
C GLN A 255 -0.33 -28.72 -14.22
N PRO A 256 -1.38 -29.02 -15.01
CA PRO A 256 -2.71 -29.32 -14.46
C PRO A 256 -2.70 -30.57 -13.58
N GLY A 257 -3.37 -30.44 -12.42
CA GLY A 257 -3.51 -31.55 -11.48
C GLY A 257 -2.27 -31.83 -10.61
N THR A 258 -1.24 -31.00 -10.69
CA THR A 258 -0.10 -31.07 -9.75
C THR A 258 -0.59 -30.78 -8.33
N CYS A 259 -0.17 -31.63 -7.38
CA CYS A 259 -0.53 -31.47 -5.97
C CYS A 259 0.74 -31.53 -5.11
N VAL A 260 0.94 -30.50 -4.29
CA VAL A 260 2.07 -30.38 -3.37
C VAL A 260 1.54 -30.24 -1.94
N GLU A 261 2.22 -30.88 -0.99
CA GLU A 261 1.93 -30.75 0.44
C GLU A 261 3.20 -30.27 1.13
N LEU A 262 3.09 -29.23 1.97
CA LEU A 262 4.22 -28.68 2.72
C LEU A 262 3.81 -28.32 4.15
N PRO A 263 4.76 -28.43 5.12
CA PRO A 263 4.56 -27.88 6.44
C PRO A 263 4.72 -26.35 6.40
N TYR A 264 3.96 -25.62 7.22
CA TYR A 264 4.39 -24.31 7.69
C TYR A 264 4.65 -24.35 9.20
N TYR A 265 5.61 -23.53 9.65
CA TYR A 265 6.07 -23.62 11.03
C TYR A 265 5.40 -22.54 11.89
N THR A 266 4.68 -22.97 12.93
CA THR A 266 4.05 -22.13 13.94
C THR A 266 4.34 -22.67 15.34
N GLU A 267 4.37 -21.80 16.36
CA GLU A 267 4.63 -22.21 17.74
C GLU A 267 3.47 -23.04 18.36
N ASN A 268 2.25 -22.78 17.90
CA ASN A 268 1.05 -23.44 18.40
C ASN A 268 0.20 -24.00 17.23
N PRO A 269 0.59 -25.11 16.60
CA PRO A 269 -0.14 -25.64 15.46
C PRO A 269 -1.52 -26.16 15.87
N GLU A 270 -2.58 -25.55 15.31
CA GLU A 270 -3.96 -25.98 15.50
C GLU A 270 -4.48 -26.75 14.27
N PRO A 271 -5.34 -27.78 14.46
CA PRO A 271 -5.79 -28.64 13.38
C PRO A 271 -6.64 -27.96 12.30
N ASP A 272 -7.22 -26.77 12.60
CA ASP A 272 -8.06 -25.96 11.74
C ASP A 272 -7.36 -24.72 11.15
N GLU A 273 -6.03 -24.70 11.21
CA GLU A 273 -5.19 -23.66 10.57
C GLU A 273 -4.60 -24.11 9.23
N VAL A 274 -5.09 -25.19 8.65
CA VAL A 274 -4.66 -25.66 7.33
C VAL A 274 -5.09 -24.67 6.25
N GLN A 275 -4.18 -24.38 5.32
CA GLN A 275 -4.46 -23.58 4.11
C GLN A 275 -4.36 -24.44 2.85
N CYS A 276 -5.22 -24.15 1.87
CA CYS A 276 -5.21 -24.84 0.58
C CYS A 276 -5.33 -23.84 -0.57
N ALA A 277 -4.28 -23.71 -1.38
CA ALA A 277 -4.30 -22.91 -2.60
C ALA A 277 -4.61 -23.77 -3.81
N LEU A 278 -5.46 -23.24 -4.68
CA LEU A 278 -5.77 -23.81 -6.00
C LEU A 278 -5.45 -22.75 -7.05
N ALA A 279 -4.69 -23.09 -8.11
CA ALA A 279 -4.37 -22.12 -9.15
C ALA A 279 -4.56 -22.65 -10.57
N TRP A 280 -4.83 -21.73 -11.50
CA TRP A 280 -5.04 -21.97 -12.92
C TRP A 280 -4.31 -20.90 -13.75
N TYR A 281 -3.85 -21.28 -14.94
CA TYR A 281 -3.39 -20.34 -15.95
C TYR A 281 -4.59 -19.70 -16.65
N THR A 282 -4.56 -18.40 -16.86
CA THR A 282 -5.69 -17.69 -17.47
C THR A 282 -5.53 -17.45 -18.97
N GLY A 283 -4.36 -17.77 -19.51
CA GLY A 283 -4.01 -17.62 -20.91
C GLY A 283 -2.73 -16.82 -21.12
N ALA A 284 -2.61 -16.15 -22.27
CA ALA A 284 -1.43 -15.36 -22.59
C ALA A 284 -1.59 -13.91 -22.13
N PHE A 285 -0.51 -13.30 -21.63
CA PHE A 285 -0.46 -11.88 -21.30
C PHE A 285 -0.93 -10.96 -22.43
N ALA A 286 -0.53 -11.27 -23.67
CA ALA A 286 -0.84 -10.43 -24.83
C ALA A 286 -2.34 -10.37 -25.18
N ASP A 287 -3.15 -11.33 -24.70
CA ASP A 287 -4.61 -11.30 -24.86
C ASP A 287 -5.26 -10.41 -23.79
N ARG A 288 -5.04 -9.09 -23.87
CA ARG A 288 -5.51 -8.13 -22.87
C ARG A 288 -7.02 -8.10 -22.71
N GLU A 289 -7.75 -8.38 -23.78
CA GLU A 289 -9.21 -8.46 -23.70
C GLU A 289 -9.65 -9.65 -22.83
N ARG A 290 -8.99 -10.80 -23.01
CA ARG A 290 -9.26 -11.97 -22.16
C ARG A 290 -8.88 -11.70 -20.71
N GLN A 291 -7.71 -11.08 -20.44
CA GLN A 291 -7.26 -10.84 -19.07
C GLN A 291 -8.18 -9.85 -18.35
N LEU A 292 -8.55 -8.73 -18.96
CA LEU A 292 -9.55 -7.82 -18.42
C LEU A 292 -10.93 -8.50 -18.24
N GLY A 293 -11.30 -9.37 -19.17
CA GLY A 293 -12.52 -10.17 -19.03
C GLY A 293 -12.47 -11.15 -17.85
N VAL A 294 -11.31 -11.74 -17.56
CA VAL A 294 -11.08 -12.58 -16.38
C VAL A 294 -11.23 -11.75 -15.12
N GLU A 295 -10.59 -10.60 -15.02
CA GLU A 295 -10.70 -9.68 -13.88
C GLU A 295 -12.16 -9.34 -13.57
N ILE A 296 -12.91 -8.89 -14.58
CA ILE A 296 -14.34 -8.56 -14.46
C ILE A 296 -15.16 -9.78 -14.03
N LEU A 297 -14.89 -10.95 -14.60
CA LEU A 297 -15.59 -12.18 -14.27
C LEU A 297 -15.35 -12.62 -12.82
N LEU A 298 -14.11 -12.53 -12.37
CA LEU A 298 -13.71 -12.91 -11.01
C LEU A 298 -14.31 -11.95 -9.98
N ASP A 299 -14.28 -10.65 -10.23
CA ASP A 299 -14.94 -9.67 -9.35
C ASP A 299 -16.45 -9.94 -9.27
N ALA A 300 -17.13 -10.17 -10.40
CA ALA A 300 -18.55 -10.49 -10.43
C ALA A 300 -18.91 -11.75 -9.62
N LEU A 301 -18.06 -12.79 -9.65
CA LEU A 301 -18.36 -14.10 -9.07
C LEU A 301 -17.77 -14.32 -7.67
N LEU A 302 -16.71 -13.61 -7.32
CA LEU A 302 -15.89 -13.84 -6.10
C LEU A 302 -15.59 -12.57 -5.32
N GLY A 303 -15.86 -11.37 -5.84
CA GLY A 303 -15.44 -10.09 -5.26
C GLY A 303 -16.03 -9.78 -3.88
N THR A 304 -17.16 -10.36 -3.51
CA THR A 304 -17.78 -10.20 -2.18
C THR A 304 -18.29 -11.55 -1.64
N ASN A 305 -18.51 -11.62 -0.33
CA ASN A 305 -19.08 -12.84 0.29
C ASN A 305 -20.45 -13.23 -0.28
N ASN A 306 -21.17 -12.28 -0.86
CA ASN A 306 -22.47 -12.49 -1.49
C ASN A 306 -22.39 -12.78 -3.00
N SER A 307 -21.21 -12.71 -3.60
CA SER A 307 -20.97 -13.07 -5.00
C SER A 307 -21.26 -14.57 -5.24
N PRO A 308 -21.86 -14.96 -6.37
CA PRO A 308 -22.46 -16.29 -6.55
C PRO A 308 -21.54 -17.47 -6.27
N LEU A 309 -20.29 -17.39 -6.71
CA LEU A 309 -19.31 -18.47 -6.52
C LEU A 309 -18.76 -18.47 -5.09
N LYS A 310 -18.37 -17.31 -4.54
CA LYS A 310 -17.89 -17.21 -3.16
C LYS A 310 -18.98 -17.62 -2.15
N ALA A 311 -20.19 -17.14 -2.30
CA ALA A 311 -21.31 -17.51 -1.44
C ALA A 311 -21.60 -19.02 -1.45
N ALA A 312 -21.55 -19.66 -2.63
CA ALA A 312 -21.73 -21.11 -2.75
C ALA A 312 -20.64 -21.88 -2.03
N LEU A 313 -19.38 -21.43 -2.13
CA LEU A 313 -18.23 -22.06 -1.49
C LEU A 313 -18.25 -21.87 0.03
N LEU A 314 -18.58 -20.67 0.53
CA LEU A 314 -18.72 -20.39 1.96
C LEU A 314 -19.85 -21.23 2.60
N ALA A 315 -20.92 -21.50 1.84
CA ALA A 315 -22.03 -22.35 2.31
C ALA A 315 -21.62 -23.82 2.56
N GLU A 316 -20.57 -24.32 1.90
CA GLU A 316 -20.00 -25.67 2.14
C GLU A 316 -19.25 -25.77 3.49
N LYS A 317 -18.91 -24.63 4.13
CA LYS A 317 -18.25 -24.56 5.46
C LYS A 317 -16.96 -25.38 5.53
N LEU A 318 -16.11 -25.28 4.51
CA LEU A 318 -14.85 -26.01 4.44
C LEU A 318 -13.71 -25.34 5.22
N GLY A 319 -13.81 -24.03 5.46
CA GLY A 319 -12.88 -23.19 6.20
C GLY A 319 -13.54 -21.91 6.66
N ALA A 320 -12.73 -21.00 7.20
CA ALA A 320 -13.18 -19.71 7.71
C ALA A 320 -13.41 -18.69 6.59
N ASP A 321 -12.52 -18.65 5.58
CA ASP A 321 -12.63 -17.74 4.42
C ASP A 321 -12.05 -18.34 3.15
N ILE A 322 -12.34 -17.67 2.03
CA ILE A 322 -11.81 -17.99 0.70
C ILE A 322 -11.37 -16.69 0.06
N ASP A 323 -10.04 -16.58 -0.17
CA ASP A 323 -9.44 -15.46 -0.89
C ASP A 323 -9.28 -15.78 -2.37
N MET A 324 -9.33 -14.74 -3.19
CA MET A 324 -9.09 -14.79 -4.63
C MET A 324 -7.93 -13.88 -4.98
N GLY A 325 -6.94 -14.41 -5.70
CA GLY A 325 -5.84 -13.68 -6.31
C GLY A 325 -5.89 -13.78 -7.84
N PHE A 326 -5.58 -12.70 -8.51
CA PHE A 326 -5.41 -12.65 -9.95
C PHE A 326 -4.17 -11.83 -10.30
N ASP A 327 -3.18 -12.46 -10.92
CA ASP A 327 -1.96 -11.80 -11.40
C ASP A 327 -1.90 -11.83 -12.92
N ASP A 328 -2.11 -10.68 -13.54
CA ASP A 328 -2.01 -10.47 -14.99
C ASP A 328 -0.72 -9.72 -15.40
N SER A 329 0.24 -9.56 -14.48
CA SER A 329 1.49 -8.82 -14.68
C SER A 329 2.64 -9.68 -15.22
N THR A 330 2.46 -11.00 -15.25
CA THR A 330 3.43 -11.99 -15.73
C THR A 330 3.15 -12.45 -17.16
N LEU A 331 4.12 -13.10 -17.81
CA LEU A 331 3.99 -13.60 -19.19
C LEU A 331 2.83 -14.60 -19.34
N GLN A 332 2.58 -15.38 -18.29
CA GLN A 332 1.47 -16.32 -18.17
C GLN A 332 0.65 -15.97 -16.92
N PRO A 333 -0.38 -15.14 -17.07
CA PRO A 333 -1.24 -14.73 -15.96
C PRO A 333 -1.92 -15.90 -15.26
N THR A 334 -2.14 -15.75 -13.96
CA THR A 334 -2.66 -16.79 -13.08
C THR A 334 -3.85 -16.32 -12.25
N LEU A 335 -4.75 -17.26 -11.97
CA LEU A 335 -5.83 -17.13 -11.00
C LEU A 335 -5.55 -18.07 -9.85
N GLU A 336 -5.74 -17.63 -8.61
CA GLU A 336 -5.67 -18.47 -7.42
C GLU A 336 -6.90 -18.34 -6.53
N LEU A 337 -7.25 -19.42 -5.83
CA LEU A 337 -8.23 -19.43 -4.75
C LEU A 337 -7.57 -20.06 -3.52
N VAL A 338 -7.59 -19.35 -2.39
CA VAL A 338 -6.97 -19.81 -1.14
C VAL A 338 -8.06 -20.03 -0.09
N LEU A 339 -8.23 -21.28 0.33
CA LEU A 339 -9.09 -21.66 1.46
C LEU A 339 -8.27 -21.51 2.76
N ARG A 340 -8.77 -20.72 3.71
CA ARG A 340 -8.13 -20.45 4.99
C ARG A 340 -8.93 -21.01 6.17
N GLY A 341 -8.22 -21.31 7.25
CA GLY A 341 -8.86 -21.78 8.48
C GLY A 341 -9.60 -23.10 8.26
N ALA A 342 -8.98 -24.05 7.61
CA ALA A 342 -9.57 -25.35 7.27
C ALA A 342 -8.91 -26.49 8.07
N THR A 343 -9.62 -27.60 8.21
CA THR A 343 -9.00 -28.87 8.59
C THR A 343 -8.42 -29.56 7.34
N GLU A 344 -7.45 -30.47 7.52
CA GLU A 344 -6.89 -31.22 6.39
C GLU A 344 -7.96 -32.00 5.59
N GLU A 345 -8.97 -32.55 6.27
CA GLU A 345 -10.10 -33.23 5.63
C GLU A 345 -10.94 -32.27 4.78
N SER A 346 -11.23 -31.06 5.28
CA SER A 346 -11.99 -30.02 4.58
C SER A 346 -11.20 -29.47 3.40
N ALA A 347 -9.91 -29.21 3.58
CA ALA A 347 -9.03 -28.69 2.53
C ALA A 347 -8.96 -29.64 1.31
N ARG A 348 -8.95 -30.98 1.52
CA ARG A 348 -8.98 -31.97 0.44
C ARG A 348 -10.30 -32.00 -0.33
N LYS A 349 -11.39 -31.39 0.20
CA LYS A 349 -12.69 -31.26 -0.47
C LYS A 349 -12.80 -29.97 -1.28
N PHE A 350 -11.83 -29.05 -1.18
CA PHE A 350 -11.94 -27.70 -1.76
C PHE A 350 -12.01 -27.72 -3.30
N ALA A 351 -11.07 -28.40 -3.99
CA ALA A 351 -11.10 -28.46 -5.46
C ALA A 351 -12.38 -29.09 -6.03
N PRO A 352 -12.91 -30.23 -5.50
CA PRO A 352 -14.25 -30.71 -5.88
C PRO A 352 -15.39 -29.71 -5.63
N ALA A 353 -15.34 -28.96 -4.52
CA ALA A 353 -16.36 -27.97 -4.20
C ALA A 353 -16.33 -26.79 -5.18
N VAL A 354 -15.14 -26.29 -5.53
CA VAL A 354 -14.98 -25.25 -6.57
C VAL A 354 -15.54 -25.73 -7.90
N ARG A 355 -15.20 -26.94 -8.35
CA ARG A 355 -15.73 -27.48 -9.60
C ARG A 355 -17.25 -27.54 -9.60
N LYS A 356 -17.86 -28.08 -8.54
CA LYS A 356 -19.32 -28.14 -8.39
C LYS A 356 -19.95 -26.73 -8.43
N ALA A 357 -19.39 -25.78 -7.69
CA ALA A 357 -19.92 -24.42 -7.63
C ALA A 357 -19.85 -23.71 -9.00
N VAL A 358 -18.74 -23.91 -9.75
CA VAL A 358 -18.60 -23.40 -11.13
C VAL A 358 -19.64 -24.04 -12.06
N ASP A 359 -19.83 -25.37 -12.01
CA ASP A 359 -20.82 -26.07 -12.81
C ASP A 359 -22.26 -25.58 -12.48
N ASP A 360 -22.55 -25.31 -11.20
CA ASP A 360 -23.84 -24.79 -10.75
C ASP A 360 -24.06 -23.32 -11.25
N VAL A 361 -23.03 -22.49 -11.31
CA VAL A 361 -23.09 -21.13 -11.88
C VAL A 361 -23.35 -21.22 -13.39
N LEU A 362 -22.59 -22.06 -14.11
CA LEU A 362 -22.78 -22.27 -15.56
C LEU A 362 -24.18 -22.81 -15.92
N ALA A 363 -24.74 -23.67 -15.07
CA ALA A 363 -26.08 -24.22 -15.30
C ALA A 363 -27.20 -23.17 -15.14
N ARG A 364 -26.98 -22.15 -14.29
CA ARG A 364 -27.91 -21.03 -14.07
C ARG A 364 -27.67 -19.86 -15.02
N GLY A 365 -26.49 -19.76 -15.61
CA GLY A 365 -26.01 -18.59 -16.35
C GLY A 365 -25.51 -17.48 -15.42
N ILE A 366 -24.54 -16.70 -15.86
CA ILE A 366 -24.03 -15.54 -15.12
C ILE A 366 -24.98 -14.36 -15.29
N PRO A 367 -25.52 -13.74 -14.22
CA PRO A 367 -26.39 -12.58 -14.34
C PRO A 367 -25.67 -11.40 -15.00
N GLN A 368 -26.25 -10.86 -16.08
CA GLN A 368 -25.64 -9.74 -16.83
C GLN A 368 -25.47 -8.49 -15.99
N GLU A 369 -26.32 -8.26 -15.01
CA GLU A 369 -26.25 -7.14 -14.07
C GLU A 369 -24.98 -7.18 -13.20
N LEU A 370 -24.52 -8.37 -12.79
CA LEU A 370 -23.26 -8.53 -12.05
C LEU A 370 -22.06 -8.20 -12.93
N LEU A 371 -22.00 -8.75 -14.15
CA LEU A 371 -20.95 -8.44 -15.11
C LEU A 371 -20.90 -6.94 -15.44
N LEU A 372 -22.09 -6.30 -15.60
CA LEU A 372 -22.16 -4.87 -15.85
C LEU A 372 -21.63 -4.04 -14.67
N ALA A 373 -21.95 -4.44 -13.45
CA ALA A 373 -21.47 -3.78 -12.25
C ALA A 373 -19.95 -3.86 -12.14
N SER A 374 -19.39 -5.05 -12.27
CA SER A 374 -17.92 -5.26 -12.23
C SER A 374 -17.20 -4.56 -13.39
N LEU A 375 -17.78 -4.57 -14.60
CA LEU A 375 -17.21 -3.83 -15.74
C LEU A 375 -17.22 -2.31 -15.49
N ASN A 376 -18.28 -1.75 -14.97
CA ASN A 376 -18.37 -0.32 -14.65
C ASN A 376 -17.40 0.05 -13.51
N SER A 377 -17.25 -0.80 -12.51
CA SER A 377 -16.31 -0.61 -11.40
C SER A 377 -14.87 -0.61 -11.90
N ALA A 378 -14.49 -1.59 -12.75
CA ALA A 378 -13.16 -1.66 -13.37
C ALA A 378 -12.88 -0.45 -14.29
N GLU A 379 -13.86 -0.04 -15.10
CA GLU A 379 -13.75 1.16 -15.95
C GLU A 379 -13.57 2.43 -15.11
N PHE A 380 -14.30 2.57 -14.00
CA PHE A 380 -14.14 3.70 -13.08
C PHE A 380 -12.77 3.65 -12.38
N ALA A 381 -12.32 2.50 -11.92
CA ALA A 381 -11.00 2.33 -11.33
C ALA A 381 -9.86 2.67 -12.31
N SER A 382 -10.03 2.35 -13.58
CA SER A 382 -9.09 2.76 -14.64
C SER A 382 -8.99 4.29 -14.80
N LEU A 383 -10.11 5.02 -14.61
CA LEU A 383 -10.15 6.49 -14.65
C LEU A 383 -9.59 7.13 -13.37
N GLU A 384 -9.96 6.63 -12.20
CA GLU A 384 -9.54 7.16 -10.89
C GLU A 384 -8.09 6.77 -10.53
N ARG A 385 -7.61 5.65 -11.06
CA ARG A 385 -6.27 5.10 -10.80
C ARG A 385 -5.98 5.05 -9.30
N PRO A 386 -6.79 4.30 -8.51
CA PRO A 386 -6.66 4.27 -7.06
C PRO A 386 -5.30 3.74 -6.62
N GLY A 387 -4.94 3.98 -5.35
CA GLY A 387 -3.67 3.53 -4.77
C GLY A 387 -2.70 4.66 -4.48
N SER A 388 -1.57 4.30 -3.84
CA SER A 388 -0.58 5.26 -3.33
C SER A 388 0.49 5.68 -4.34
N LEU A 389 0.66 4.91 -5.44
CA LEU A 389 1.66 5.22 -6.45
C LEU A 389 1.26 6.45 -7.27
N PRO A 390 2.18 7.39 -7.55
CA PRO A 390 1.97 8.43 -8.56
C PRO A 390 1.65 7.82 -9.93
N ASP A 391 0.79 8.46 -10.71
CA ASP A 391 0.31 7.94 -11.99
C ASP A 391 1.44 7.65 -12.96
N GLY A 392 2.43 8.54 -13.06
CA GLY A 392 3.57 8.31 -13.94
C GLY A 392 4.50 7.19 -13.49
N VAL A 393 4.53 6.87 -12.19
CA VAL A 393 5.26 5.70 -11.67
C VAL A 393 4.55 4.41 -12.07
N LEU A 394 3.23 4.37 -11.92
CA LEU A 394 2.42 3.24 -12.36
C LEU A 394 2.57 3.01 -13.88
N ASP A 395 2.55 4.09 -14.66
CA ASP A 395 2.76 4.01 -16.12
C ASP A 395 4.15 3.49 -16.49
N ALA A 396 5.20 3.84 -15.74
CA ALA A 396 6.54 3.31 -15.96
C ALA A 396 6.64 1.81 -15.69
N ILE A 397 5.94 1.31 -14.65
CA ILE A 397 5.83 -0.13 -14.36
C ILE A 397 5.05 -0.84 -15.48
N ASN A 398 3.89 -0.30 -15.86
CA ASN A 398 3.05 -0.85 -16.92
C ASN A 398 3.76 -0.85 -18.29
N ALA A 399 4.49 0.23 -18.60
CA ALA A 399 5.28 0.32 -19.82
C ALA A 399 6.39 -0.74 -19.86
N SER A 400 7.08 -0.94 -18.74
CA SER A 400 8.12 -1.98 -18.63
C SER A 400 7.51 -3.37 -18.80
N THR A 401 6.34 -3.63 -18.26
CA THR A 401 5.61 -4.91 -18.36
C THR A 401 5.14 -5.17 -19.79
N GLY A 402 4.45 -4.22 -20.41
CA GLY A 402 3.99 -4.34 -21.81
C GLY A 402 5.15 -4.54 -22.79
N TRP A 403 6.21 -3.73 -22.65
CA TRP A 403 7.43 -3.86 -23.45
C TRP A 403 8.11 -5.22 -23.26
N LEU A 404 8.23 -5.70 -22.04
CA LEU A 404 8.92 -6.95 -21.74
C LEU A 404 8.24 -8.14 -22.41
N HIS A 405 6.94 -8.24 -22.31
CA HIS A 405 6.17 -9.40 -22.76
C HIS A 405 5.78 -9.35 -24.24
N THR A 406 5.61 -8.15 -24.81
CA THR A 406 5.12 -8.00 -26.19
C THR A 406 6.00 -7.14 -27.09
N GLY A 407 6.91 -6.36 -26.52
CA GLY A 407 7.68 -5.33 -27.22
C GLY A 407 6.97 -3.99 -27.32
N ASP A 408 5.74 -3.87 -26.81
CA ASP A 408 4.94 -2.64 -26.85
C ASP A 408 4.82 -1.99 -25.46
N PRO A 409 5.50 -0.85 -25.19
CA PRO A 409 5.45 -0.19 -23.89
C PRO A 409 4.12 0.53 -23.63
N ALA A 410 3.28 0.77 -24.64
CA ALA A 410 2.00 1.45 -24.45
C ALA A 410 0.81 0.48 -24.32
N LEU A 411 1.02 -0.83 -24.41
CA LEU A 411 -0.04 -1.83 -24.45
C LEU A 411 -1.03 -1.72 -23.28
N LEU A 412 -0.53 -1.51 -22.06
CA LEU A 412 -1.35 -1.44 -20.83
C LEU A 412 -1.94 -0.05 -20.57
N LEU A 413 -1.61 0.95 -21.38
CA LEU A 413 -2.11 2.32 -21.23
C LEU A 413 -3.40 2.57 -22.03
N HIS A 414 -3.86 1.61 -22.83
CA HIS A 414 -5.07 1.67 -23.64
C HIS A 414 -6.12 0.69 -23.13
N THR A 415 -7.14 1.18 -22.47
CA THR A 415 -8.21 0.37 -21.86
C THR A 415 -9.60 0.60 -22.43
N ASP A 416 -9.91 1.81 -22.94
CA ASP A 416 -11.25 2.20 -23.39
C ASP A 416 -11.87 1.25 -24.41
N LYS A 417 -11.07 0.81 -25.40
CA LYS A 417 -11.52 -0.11 -26.45
C LYS A 417 -11.81 -1.50 -25.89
N LEU A 418 -11.07 -1.92 -24.89
CA LEU A 418 -11.27 -3.22 -24.22
C LEU A 418 -12.60 -3.22 -23.46
N PHE A 419 -12.89 -2.17 -22.67
CA PHE A 419 -14.16 -2.01 -21.98
C PHE A 419 -15.36 -1.98 -22.95
N ALA A 420 -15.25 -1.20 -24.05
CA ALA A 420 -16.29 -1.14 -25.06
C ALA A 420 -16.54 -2.52 -25.71
N SER A 421 -15.48 -3.27 -26.02
CA SER A 421 -15.58 -4.60 -26.59
C SER A 421 -16.23 -5.60 -25.61
N LEU A 422 -15.74 -5.65 -24.37
CA LEU A 422 -16.29 -6.55 -23.34
C LEU A 422 -17.76 -6.25 -23.03
N ARG A 423 -18.14 -4.97 -23.02
CA ARG A 423 -19.55 -4.54 -22.87
C ARG A 423 -20.44 -5.11 -23.99
N SER A 424 -19.95 -5.18 -25.22
CA SER A 424 -20.70 -5.79 -26.33
C SER A 424 -20.83 -7.31 -26.23
N LYS A 425 -19.88 -7.98 -25.58
CA LYS A 425 -19.81 -9.45 -25.42
C LYS A 425 -20.66 -9.98 -24.26
N MET A 426 -21.18 -9.13 -23.40
CA MET A 426 -21.94 -9.55 -22.22
C MET A 426 -23.21 -10.36 -22.58
N ALA A 427 -23.87 -10.02 -23.70
CA ALA A 427 -25.11 -10.68 -24.13
C ALA A 427 -24.87 -11.97 -24.95
N ASP A 428 -23.64 -12.23 -25.38
CA ASP A 428 -23.35 -13.27 -26.37
C ASP A 428 -22.87 -14.61 -25.76
N GLY A 429 -22.93 -14.75 -24.41
CA GLY A 429 -22.46 -15.96 -23.73
C GLY A 429 -20.93 -16.09 -23.66
N TRP A 430 -20.20 -15.05 -24.01
CA TRP A 430 -18.72 -15.05 -23.99
C TRP A 430 -18.15 -15.26 -22.58
N PHE A 431 -18.77 -14.65 -21.55
CA PHE A 431 -18.35 -14.81 -20.16
C PHE A 431 -18.63 -16.20 -19.60
N ASP A 432 -19.72 -16.87 -20.04
CA ASP A 432 -19.98 -18.27 -19.67
C ASP A 432 -18.93 -19.21 -20.28
N GLU A 433 -18.50 -18.93 -21.53
CA GLU A 433 -17.42 -19.71 -22.17
C GLU A 433 -16.07 -19.42 -21.51
N LEU A 434 -15.81 -18.17 -21.12
CA LEU A 434 -14.60 -17.78 -20.37
C LEU A 434 -14.54 -18.54 -19.04
N LEU A 435 -15.62 -18.51 -18.22
CA LEU A 435 -15.70 -19.25 -16.97
C LEU A 435 -15.47 -20.76 -17.16
N ARG A 436 -16.11 -21.36 -18.18
CA ARG A 436 -15.91 -22.78 -18.51
C ARG A 436 -14.46 -23.08 -18.87
N SER A 437 -13.83 -22.23 -19.67
CA SER A 437 -12.46 -22.43 -20.12
C SER A 437 -11.43 -22.28 -19.02
N LEU A 438 -11.65 -21.34 -18.08
CA LEU A 438 -10.76 -21.10 -16.96
C LEU A 438 -10.70 -22.30 -16.00
N PHE A 439 -11.85 -22.85 -15.64
CA PHE A 439 -11.94 -23.93 -14.66
C PHE A 439 -12.01 -25.35 -15.27
N ALA A 440 -11.91 -25.48 -16.62
CA ALA A 440 -11.88 -26.81 -17.27
C ALA A 440 -10.64 -27.62 -16.89
N PRO A 441 -9.40 -27.07 -16.87
CA PRO A 441 -8.23 -27.80 -16.39
C PRO A 441 -8.34 -28.13 -14.90
N ALA A 442 -7.72 -29.23 -14.47
CA ALA A 442 -7.53 -29.47 -13.05
C ALA A 442 -6.59 -28.41 -12.47
N PRO A 443 -6.85 -27.83 -11.29
CA PRO A 443 -5.95 -26.86 -10.69
C PRO A 443 -4.60 -27.46 -10.29
N VAL A 444 -3.57 -26.61 -10.24
CA VAL A 444 -2.42 -26.85 -9.38
C VAL A 444 -2.88 -26.64 -7.94
N GLN A 445 -2.54 -27.56 -7.06
CA GLN A 445 -2.98 -27.53 -5.66
C GLN A 445 -1.79 -27.57 -4.72
N VAL A 446 -1.77 -26.67 -3.74
CA VAL A 446 -0.83 -26.67 -2.62
C VAL A 446 -1.61 -26.76 -1.32
N LEU A 447 -1.26 -27.74 -0.50
CA LEU A 447 -1.79 -27.96 0.84
C LEU A 447 -0.71 -27.62 1.86
N GLN A 448 -0.97 -26.63 2.71
CA GLN A 448 -0.06 -26.19 3.76
C GLN A 448 -0.60 -26.59 5.13
N VAL A 449 0.22 -27.36 5.89
CA VAL A 449 -0.18 -27.97 7.17
C VAL A 449 0.65 -27.38 8.32
N PRO A 450 0.02 -26.87 9.41
CA PRO A 450 0.74 -26.30 10.54
C PRO A 450 1.61 -27.32 11.25
N THR A 451 2.84 -26.92 11.62
CA THR A 451 3.88 -27.80 12.20
C THR A 451 4.78 -27.02 13.15
N LEU A 452 5.32 -27.65 14.20
CA LEU A 452 6.23 -27.00 15.14
C LEU A 452 7.55 -26.54 14.50
N PRO A 453 8.10 -25.36 14.88
CA PRO A 453 9.26 -24.75 14.24
C PRO A 453 10.59 -25.51 14.49
N LYS A 454 11.52 -25.37 13.53
CA LYS A 454 12.95 -25.71 13.72
C LYS A 454 13.68 -24.46 14.24
N LYS A 455 14.60 -24.63 15.22
CA LYS A 455 15.40 -23.51 15.75
C LYS A 455 16.27 -22.89 14.65
N GLN A 456 16.24 -21.54 14.53
CA GLN A 456 17.12 -20.74 13.69
C GLN A 456 18.20 -20.04 14.53
N GLU A 457 19.34 -19.68 13.92
CA GLU A 457 20.46 -18.97 14.54
C GLU A 457 20.47 -17.49 14.12
N GLU A 458 20.79 -16.57 15.06
CA GLU A 458 20.76 -15.11 14.87
C GLU A 458 22.04 -14.55 14.21
N THR A 459 21.95 -13.36 13.58
CA THR A 459 23.02 -12.75 12.79
C THR A 459 23.28 -11.27 13.10
N GLN A 460 24.53 -10.77 12.91
CA GLN A 460 24.92 -9.35 13.05
C GLN A 460 25.67 -8.83 11.82
N ALA A 461 25.52 -7.55 11.47
CA ALA A 461 26.10 -6.90 10.29
C ALA A 461 27.24 -5.91 10.61
N SER A 462 28.12 -5.63 9.61
CA SER A 462 29.22 -4.65 9.74
C SER A 462 29.04 -3.45 8.80
N ALA A 463 29.39 -2.23 9.25
CA ALA A 463 29.11 -0.96 8.59
C ALA A 463 30.34 -0.29 7.92
N ARG A 464 30.08 0.54 6.89
CA ARG A 464 31.04 1.38 6.15
C ARG A 464 30.88 2.86 6.49
N THR A 465 31.93 3.67 6.24
CA THR A 465 32.00 5.12 6.52
C THR A 465 31.61 5.95 5.29
N ASP A 466 30.77 7.01 5.47
CA ASP A 466 30.16 7.77 4.40
C ASP A 466 30.95 8.95 3.82
N ALA A 467 30.92 9.05 2.46
CA ALA A 467 31.19 10.28 1.73
C ALA A 467 29.85 11.01 1.43
N LYS A 468 29.86 12.35 1.30
CA LYS A 468 28.65 13.13 1.01
C LYS A 468 28.37 13.21 -0.50
N LEU A 469 27.11 13.05 -0.89
CA LEU A 469 26.61 13.21 -2.25
C LEU A 469 26.79 14.66 -2.72
N VAL A 470 27.35 14.84 -3.92
CA VAL A 470 27.50 16.14 -4.57
C VAL A 470 26.68 16.12 -5.86
N LEU A 471 25.55 16.82 -5.88
CA LEU A 471 24.72 17.01 -7.05
C LEU A 471 25.21 18.20 -7.87
N ASP A 472 25.00 18.19 -9.19
CA ASP A 472 25.37 19.29 -10.08
C ASP A 472 24.54 20.56 -9.80
N HIS A 473 23.27 20.38 -9.41
CA HIS A 473 22.33 21.45 -9.12
C HIS A 473 21.55 21.17 -7.81
N PRO A 474 22.21 21.22 -6.63
CA PRO A 474 21.53 20.91 -5.37
C PRO A 474 20.40 21.91 -5.12
N LEU A 475 19.26 21.41 -4.64
CA LEU A 475 18.17 22.27 -4.20
C LEU A 475 18.54 23.03 -2.94
N THR A 476 18.02 24.24 -2.82
CA THR A 476 18.13 25.05 -1.62
C THR A 476 16.74 25.43 -1.10
N VAL A 477 16.66 25.85 0.16
CA VAL A 477 15.40 26.35 0.76
C VAL A 477 14.81 27.51 -0.06
N ALA A 478 15.64 28.29 -0.78
CA ALA A 478 15.18 29.35 -1.66
C ALA A 478 14.43 28.84 -2.92
N ASP A 479 14.65 27.60 -3.32
CA ASP A 479 14.03 26.98 -4.50
C ASP A 479 12.64 26.40 -4.19
N LEU A 480 12.21 26.39 -2.92
CA LEU A 480 10.98 25.67 -2.48
C LEU A 480 9.69 26.44 -2.75
N GLY A 481 9.72 27.71 -3.12
CA GLY A 481 8.50 28.52 -3.34
C GLY A 481 7.60 28.65 -2.09
N GLU A 482 6.42 29.19 -2.26
CA GLU A 482 5.47 29.46 -1.15
C GLU A 482 4.46 28.32 -0.89
N GLY A 483 4.43 27.30 -1.70
CA GLY A 483 3.39 26.26 -1.71
C GLY A 483 2.11 26.74 -2.43
N ALA A 484 1.29 25.82 -2.90
CA ALA A 484 0.02 26.16 -3.55
C ALA A 484 -1.08 26.36 -2.49
N PRO A 485 -1.85 27.48 -2.51
CA PRO A 485 -2.98 27.65 -1.62
C PRO A 485 -4.12 26.72 -2.02
N SER A 486 -4.82 26.17 -1.05
CA SER A 486 -6.04 25.39 -1.27
C SER A 486 -7.25 26.33 -1.32
N ALA A 487 -8.23 26.02 -2.18
CA ALA A 487 -9.47 26.78 -2.23
C ALA A 487 -10.31 26.51 -0.97
N ALA A 488 -10.72 27.56 -0.26
CA ALA A 488 -11.60 27.43 0.88
C ALA A 488 -12.98 26.88 0.45
N GLY A 489 -13.52 25.93 1.21
CA GLY A 489 -14.86 25.41 1.01
C GLY A 489 -15.93 26.46 1.31
N GLN A 490 -17.05 26.38 0.60
CA GLN A 490 -18.23 27.21 0.83
C GLN A 490 -19.29 26.39 1.59
N THR A 491 -19.93 26.96 2.58
CA THR A 491 -20.94 26.27 3.39
C THR A 491 -22.32 26.90 3.25
N GLU A 492 -23.34 26.07 3.24
CA GLU A 492 -24.75 26.46 3.28
C GLU A 492 -25.59 25.45 4.06
N GLN A 493 -26.83 25.80 4.43
CA GLN A 493 -27.75 24.88 5.12
C GLN A 493 -28.82 24.37 4.13
N VAL A 494 -28.93 23.04 3.99
CA VAL A 494 -29.92 22.39 3.13
C VAL A 494 -30.57 21.23 3.89
N ALA A 495 -31.88 21.26 4.08
CA ALA A 495 -32.67 20.16 4.66
C ALA A 495 -32.15 19.66 6.03
N GLY A 496 -31.62 20.55 6.87
CA GLY A 496 -31.06 20.22 8.20
C GLY A 496 -29.62 19.72 8.18
N ALA A 497 -28.98 19.67 7.01
CA ALA A 497 -27.56 19.36 6.89
C ALA A 497 -26.73 20.61 6.55
N THR A 498 -25.48 20.64 7.00
CA THR A 498 -24.49 21.60 6.49
C THR A 498 -23.92 21.06 5.19
N VAL A 499 -24.10 21.71 4.07
CA VAL A 499 -23.47 21.37 2.79
C VAL A 499 -22.16 22.13 2.67
N LEU A 500 -21.04 21.42 2.57
CA LEU A 500 -19.71 21.94 2.33
C LEU A 500 -19.36 21.69 0.86
N ARG A 501 -19.10 22.72 0.10
CA ARG A 501 -18.73 22.62 -1.32
C ARG A 501 -17.27 22.98 -1.56
N HIS A 502 -16.59 22.13 -2.30
CA HIS A 502 -15.30 22.42 -2.93
C HIS A 502 -15.44 22.30 -4.46
N PRO A 503 -15.15 23.34 -5.22
CA PRO A 503 -15.18 23.26 -6.69
C PRO A 503 -14.12 22.27 -7.19
N SER A 504 -14.51 21.32 -8.00
CA SER A 504 -13.60 20.41 -8.68
C SER A 504 -14.10 20.06 -10.08
N ALA A 505 -13.21 19.56 -10.95
CA ALA A 505 -13.52 19.01 -12.25
C ALA A 505 -13.18 17.52 -12.27
N GLY A 506 -13.83 16.74 -13.13
CA GLY A 506 -13.65 15.30 -13.23
C GLY A 506 -14.63 14.51 -12.38
N SER A 507 -14.14 13.50 -11.66
CA SER A 507 -14.97 12.69 -10.77
C SER A 507 -15.54 13.54 -9.63
N LEU A 508 -16.74 13.16 -9.18
CA LEU A 508 -17.41 13.79 -8.05
C LEU A 508 -17.18 12.98 -6.79
N TYR A 509 -16.80 13.65 -5.70
CA TYR A 509 -16.69 13.04 -4.37
C TYR A 509 -17.78 13.60 -3.47
N LEU A 510 -18.58 12.71 -2.91
CA LEU A 510 -19.72 13.02 -2.04
C LEU A 510 -19.55 12.31 -0.72
N ASN A 511 -19.31 13.06 0.36
CA ASN A 511 -19.09 12.51 1.68
C ASN A 511 -20.18 12.98 2.65
N PHE A 512 -20.71 12.05 3.46
CA PHE A 512 -21.70 12.31 4.50
C PHE A 512 -21.06 12.05 5.85
N TYR A 513 -20.87 13.09 6.65
CA TYR A 513 -20.22 13.07 7.95
C TYR A 513 -21.22 13.24 9.09
N TYR A 514 -21.46 12.19 9.85
CA TYR A 514 -22.29 12.22 11.07
C TYR A 514 -21.39 12.42 12.29
N ASP A 515 -21.70 13.42 13.11
CA ASP A 515 -20.94 13.73 14.32
C ASP A 515 -21.12 12.67 15.41
N LEU A 516 -20.02 12.17 15.96
CA LEU A 516 -19.99 11.15 16.99
C LEU A 516 -19.63 11.70 18.38
N GLY A 517 -19.59 13.01 18.57
CA GLY A 517 -19.21 13.62 19.85
C GLY A 517 -20.11 13.24 21.05
N HIS A 518 -21.30 12.71 20.78
CA HIS A 518 -22.25 12.22 21.79
C HIS A 518 -22.17 10.70 22.06
N VAL A 519 -21.35 9.99 21.29
CA VAL A 519 -21.23 8.53 21.40
C VAL A 519 -20.31 8.18 22.56
N ALA A 520 -20.72 7.23 23.38
CA ALA A 520 -19.90 6.73 24.49
C ALA A 520 -18.70 5.93 23.94
N PRO A 521 -17.53 6.00 24.58
CA PRO A 521 -16.33 5.30 24.12
C PRO A 521 -16.53 3.79 23.93
N GLU A 522 -17.30 3.14 24.80
CA GLU A 522 -17.63 1.71 24.72
C GLU A 522 -18.52 1.35 23.54
N ASP A 523 -19.16 2.33 22.88
CA ASP A 523 -20.04 2.14 21.72
C ASP A 523 -19.32 2.32 20.38
N LEU A 524 -18.13 2.91 20.36
CA LEU A 524 -17.34 3.09 19.13
C LEU A 524 -17.00 1.78 18.41
N PRO A 525 -16.52 0.70 19.09
CA PRO A 525 -16.21 -0.55 18.41
C PRO A 525 -17.44 -1.17 17.72
N TYR A 526 -18.64 -0.98 18.29
CA TYR A 526 -19.88 -1.43 17.64
C TYR A 526 -20.21 -0.62 16.40
N LEU A 527 -19.92 0.69 16.38
CA LEU A 527 -20.12 1.51 15.19
C LEU A 527 -19.10 1.18 14.09
N ASP A 528 -17.88 0.80 14.46
CA ASP A 528 -16.90 0.32 13.50
C ASP A 528 -17.35 -1.03 12.90
N LEU A 529 -17.73 -1.99 13.73
CA LEU A 529 -18.32 -3.25 13.29
C LEU A 529 -19.57 -3.05 12.40
N LEU A 530 -20.39 -2.01 12.69
CA LEU A 530 -21.53 -1.68 11.82
C LEU A 530 -21.05 -1.41 10.39
N THR A 531 -19.92 -0.71 10.21
CA THR A 531 -19.43 -0.38 8.86
C THR A 531 -19.05 -1.62 8.06
N ASP A 532 -18.54 -2.66 8.70
CA ASP A 532 -18.14 -3.93 8.08
C ASP A 532 -19.34 -4.81 7.68
N VAL A 533 -20.42 -4.77 8.46
CA VAL A 533 -21.58 -5.65 8.21
C VAL A 533 -22.61 -5.09 7.25
N LEU A 534 -22.57 -3.80 6.94
CA LEU A 534 -23.54 -3.15 6.04
C LEU A 534 -23.59 -3.79 4.65
N ASP A 535 -22.48 -4.26 4.12
CA ASP A 535 -22.35 -4.88 2.80
C ASP A 535 -22.82 -6.34 2.74
N GLU A 536 -23.03 -6.94 3.90
CA GLU A 536 -23.34 -8.35 4.06
C GLU A 536 -24.85 -8.63 4.24
N LEU A 537 -25.65 -7.57 4.40
CA LEU A 537 -27.01 -7.67 4.87
C LEU A 537 -28.03 -7.07 3.89
N ASP A 538 -29.21 -7.70 3.84
CA ASP A 538 -30.33 -7.27 3.01
C ASP A 538 -30.96 -5.97 3.54
N THR A 539 -31.62 -5.24 2.64
CA THR A 539 -32.60 -4.20 2.96
C THR A 539 -34.02 -4.73 2.73
N PRO A 540 -35.08 -3.99 3.09
CA PRO A 540 -36.45 -4.35 2.70
C PRO A 540 -36.70 -4.37 1.19
N THR A 541 -35.88 -3.69 0.40
CA THR A 541 -36.05 -3.50 -1.04
C THR A 541 -35.12 -4.41 -1.86
N HIS A 542 -33.88 -4.58 -1.43
CA HIS A 542 -32.86 -5.34 -2.16
C HIS A 542 -32.14 -6.33 -1.24
N THR A 543 -31.73 -7.47 -1.80
CA THR A 543 -30.74 -8.31 -1.11
C THR A 543 -29.38 -7.60 -1.07
N ALA A 544 -28.50 -8.00 -0.16
CA ALA A 544 -27.13 -7.48 -0.07
C ALA A 544 -26.43 -7.53 -1.43
N GLN A 545 -26.50 -8.65 -2.14
CA GLN A 545 -25.94 -8.80 -3.48
C GLN A 545 -26.53 -7.80 -4.48
N GLN A 546 -27.88 -7.63 -4.49
CA GLN A 546 -28.52 -6.68 -5.40
C GLN A 546 -28.11 -5.25 -5.12
N LEU A 547 -28.06 -4.85 -3.83
CA LEU A 547 -27.65 -3.50 -3.44
C LEU A 547 -26.18 -3.24 -3.78
N ASN A 548 -25.29 -4.18 -3.51
CA ASN A 548 -23.88 -4.10 -3.88
C ASN A 548 -23.72 -3.98 -5.41
N THR A 549 -24.43 -4.79 -6.17
CA THR A 549 -24.45 -4.72 -7.64
C THR A 549 -24.91 -3.34 -8.14
N LEU A 550 -25.98 -2.78 -7.56
CA LEU A 550 -26.47 -1.45 -7.93
C LEU A 550 -25.47 -0.35 -7.58
N ARG A 551 -24.82 -0.44 -6.39
CA ARG A 551 -23.77 0.51 -6.01
C ARG A 551 -22.60 0.45 -7.00
N SER A 552 -22.05 -0.73 -7.29
CA SER A 552 -20.96 -0.89 -8.26
C SER A 552 -21.35 -0.47 -9.68
N THR A 553 -22.63 -0.59 -10.05
CA THR A 553 -23.14 -0.12 -11.37
C THR A 553 -23.12 1.40 -11.50
N TRP A 554 -23.45 2.13 -10.43
CA TRP A 554 -23.68 3.57 -10.48
C TRP A 554 -22.60 4.40 -9.79
N LEU A 555 -21.85 3.80 -8.85
CA LEU A 555 -20.80 4.45 -8.07
C LEU A 555 -19.46 3.82 -8.44
N GLY A 556 -18.42 4.62 -8.45
CA GLY A 556 -17.07 4.11 -8.69
C GLY A 556 -16.47 3.48 -7.44
N ASP A 557 -16.75 4.09 -6.27
CA ASP A 557 -16.39 3.55 -4.98
C ASP A 557 -17.38 4.04 -3.92
N SER A 558 -17.63 3.21 -2.92
CA SER A 558 -18.52 3.54 -1.81
C SER A 558 -18.04 2.84 -0.54
N ARG A 559 -17.88 3.62 0.54
CA ARG A 559 -17.40 3.12 1.84
C ARG A 559 -18.15 3.79 2.98
N VAL A 560 -18.33 3.04 4.06
CA VAL A 560 -18.67 3.61 5.37
C VAL A 560 -17.50 3.33 6.30
N LEU A 561 -17.07 4.31 7.09
CA LEU A 561 -15.92 4.20 7.98
C LEU A 561 -16.03 5.18 9.14
N LEU A 562 -15.21 5.00 10.17
CA LEU A 562 -15.02 5.99 11.21
C LEU A 562 -13.79 6.86 10.94
N ASP A 563 -13.92 8.16 11.15
CA ASP A 563 -12.83 9.13 11.08
C ASP A 563 -12.63 9.80 12.44
N PHE A 564 -11.37 9.94 12.82
CA PHE A 564 -10.97 10.66 14.04
C PHE A 564 -9.93 11.69 13.65
N TRP A 565 -10.20 12.97 13.92
CA TRP A 565 -9.30 14.08 13.56
C TRP A 565 -9.16 15.06 14.71
N THR A 566 -7.94 15.45 15.01
CA THR A 566 -7.65 16.45 16.03
C THR A 566 -7.18 17.76 15.38
N GLY A 567 -7.68 18.90 15.86
CA GLY A 567 -7.24 20.22 15.43
C GLY A 567 -5.76 20.46 15.75
N ARG A 568 -5.13 21.45 15.09
CA ARG A 568 -3.68 21.70 15.20
C ARG A 568 -3.26 22.52 16.42
N GLN A 569 -4.18 23.11 17.17
CA GLN A 569 -3.87 23.91 18.36
C GLN A 569 -3.69 23.02 19.57
N GLU A 570 -2.86 23.44 20.53
CA GLU A 570 -2.75 22.76 21.81
C GLU A 570 -4.12 22.67 22.49
N GLY A 571 -4.46 21.46 23.00
CA GLY A 571 -5.78 21.18 23.56
C GLY A 571 -6.93 21.20 22.56
N ALA A 572 -6.64 21.15 21.25
CA ALA A 572 -7.67 21.09 20.23
C ALA A 572 -8.55 19.85 20.40
N PRO A 573 -9.86 19.98 20.16
CA PRO A 573 -10.79 18.88 20.29
C PRO A 573 -10.55 17.79 19.22
N CYS A 574 -10.93 16.55 19.55
CA CYS A 574 -11.05 15.48 18.59
C CYS A 574 -12.44 15.52 17.93
N TYR A 575 -12.48 15.38 16.63
CA TYR A 575 -13.71 15.28 15.83
C TYR A 575 -13.86 13.85 15.33
N ALA A 576 -14.77 13.09 15.97
CA ALA A 576 -15.11 11.73 15.53
C ALA A 576 -16.31 11.78 14.57
N LYS A 577 -16.26 11.05 13.47
CA LYS A 577 -17.29 11.00 12.44
C LYS A 577 -17.58 9.57 11.99
N LEU A 578 -18.88 9.25 11.84
CA LEU A 578 -19.29 8.17 10.96
C LEU A 578 -19.39 8.75 9.54
N THR A 579 -18.60 8.23 8.64
CA THR A 579 -18.45 8.79 7.29
C THR A 579 -18.92 7.80 6.24
N MET A 580 -19.86 8.19 5.40
CA MET A 580 -20.13 7.52 4.13
C MET A 580 -19.45 8.31 3.03
N SER A 581 -18.50 7.70 2.34
CA SER A 581 -17.70 8.30 1.27
C SER A 581 -18.02 7.64 -0.07
N LEU A 582 -18.44 8.44 -1.05
CA LEU A 582 -18.84 8.00 -2.37
C LEU A 582 -18.02 8.70 -3.45
N SER A 583 -17.50 7.93 -4.42
CA SER A 583 -16.87 8.44 -5.64
C SER A 583 -17.75 8.10 -6.83
N LEU A 584 -18.06 9.04 -7.70
CA LEU A 584 -19.04 8.84 -8.77
C LEU A 584 -18.85 9.80 -9.95
N LEU A 585 -19.50 9.49 -11.06
CA LEU A 585 -19.70 10.45 -12.14
C LEU A 585 -20.92 11.33 -11.83
N GLU A 586 -20.89 12.61 -12.20
CA GLU A 586 -21.92 13.60 -11.88
C GLU A 586 -23.34 13.13 -12.28
N ARG A 587 -23.48 12.41 -13.41
CA ARG A 587 -24.75 11.81 -13.87
C ARG A 587 -25.36 10.79 -12.89
N SER A 588 -24.57 10.22 -12.00
CA SER A 588 -24.99 9.22 -11.01
C SER A 588 -25.43 9.81 -9.67
N LEU A 589 -25.34 11.14 -9.48
CA LEU A 589 -25.56 11.81 -8.19
C LEU A 589 -26.93 11.45 -7.56
N GLN A 590 -28.00 11.40 -8.35
CA GLN A 590 -29.31 10.97 -7.86
C GLN A 590 -29.26 9.54 -7.31
N LYS A 591 -28.67 8.61 -8.06
CA LYS A 591 -28.52 7.22 -7.62
C LYS A 591 -27.64 7.08 -6.39
N ALA A 592 -26.61 7.89 -6.28
CA ALA A 592 -25.75 7.91 -5.10
C ALA A 592 -26.52 8.28 -3.82
N VAL A 593 -27.36 9.31 -3.89
CA VAL A 593 -28.21 9.72 -2.76
C VAL A 593 -29.28 8.64 -2.43
N GLU A 594 -29.90 8.04 -3.45
CA GLU A 594 -30.91 6.98 -3.27
C GLU A 594 -30.29 5.72 -2.63
N LEU A 595 -29.25 5.15 -3.27
CA LEU A 595 -28.61 3.90 -2.86
C LEU A 595 -27.84 4.04 -1.55
N GLY A 596 -27.11 5.15 -1.36
CA GLY A 596 -26.42 5.44 -0.10
C GLY A 596 -27.38 5.59 1.07
N GLY A 597 -28.54 6.20 0.84
CA GLY A 597 -29.62 6.31 1.83
C GLY A 597 -30.20 4.94 2.20
N GLU A 598 -30.51 4.11 1.22
CA GLU A 598 -30.98 2.75 1.47
C GLU A 598 -29.95 1.91 2.23
N TRP A 599 -28.69 1.92 1.76
CA TRP A 599 -27.60 1.17 2.36
C TRP A 599 -27.39 1.51 3.84
N LEU A 600 -27.31 2.80 4.18
CA LEU A 600 -26.99 3.23 5.53
C LEU A 600 -28.19 3.14 6.50
N TYR A 601 -29.41 3.45 6.02
CA TYR A 601 -30.58 3.57 6.89
C TYR A 601 -31.46 2.32 6.94
N ASP A 602 -31.52 1.55 5.84
CA ASP A 602 -32.52 0.51 5.68
C ASP A 602 -31.97 -0.93 5.79
N THR A 603 -30.62 -1.10 5.90
CA THR A 603 -29.99 -2.42 6.10
C THR A 603 -30.53 -3.10 7.36
N GLN A 604 -30.92 -4.37 7.26
CA GLN A 604 -31.60 -5.14 8.30
C GLN A 604 -30.56 -5.79 9.24
N LEU A 605 -30.34 -5.18 10.41
CA LEU A 605 -29.34 -5.60 11.41
C LEU A 605 -29.87 -6.69 12.37
N THR A 606 -31.07 -7.20 12.19
CA THR A 606 -31.68 -8.21 13.07
C THR A 606 -32.25 -9.37 12.27
N GLY A 607 -32.34 -10.53 12.91
CA GLY A 607 -32.91 -11.76 12.32
C GLY A 607 -31.84 -12.79 11.92
N PRO A 608 -32.24 -14.00 11.53
CA PRO A 608 -31.33 -15.13 11.34
C PRO A 608 -30.23 -14.90 10.27
N ALA A 609 -30.54 -14.12 9.22
CA ALA A 609 -29.57 -13.78 8.19
C ALA A 609 -28.46 -12.86 8.75
N ALA A 610 -28.84 -11.84 9.54
CA ALA A 610 -27.89 -10.95 10.20
C ALA A 610 -27.03 -11.71 11.22
N GLU A 611 -27.62 -12.59 12.02
CA GLU A 611 -26.90 -13.40 13.00
C GLU A 611 -25.84 -14.30 12.33
N ALA A 612 -26.16 -14.90 11.19
CA ALA A 612 -25.20 -15.71 10.43
C ALA A 612 -24.08 -14.85 9.80
N ALA A 613 -24.43 -13.65 9.33
CA ALA A 613 -23.43 -12.70 8.78
C ALA A 613 -22.46 -12.21 9.87
N PHE A 614 -22.95 -11.88 11.07
CA PHE A 614 -22.09 -11.47 12.18
C PHE A 614 -21.06 -12.53 12.54
N ALA A 615 -21.49 -13.79 12.72
CA ALA A 615 -20.56 -14.88 13.04
C ALA A 615 -19.44 -15.02 11.99
N ARG A 616 -19.78 -14.88 10.70
CA ARG A 616 -18.83 -14.95 9.59
C ARG A 616 -17.89 -13.74 9.58
N VAL A 617 -18.44 -12.52 9.57
CA VAL A 617 -17.66 -11.28 9.46
C VAL A 617 -16.69 -11.16 10.63
N LEU A 618 -17.13 -11.41 11.87
CA LEU A 618 -16.25 -11.32 13.01
C LEU A 618 -15.10 -12.35 12.96
N SER A 619 -15.38 -13.57 12.48
CA SER A 619 -14.33 -14.59 12.31
C SER A 619 -13.31 -14.19 11.24
N GLN A 620 -13.78 -13.62 10.12
CA GLN A 620 -12.91 -13.11 9.05
C GLN A 620 -12.06 -11.93 9.53
N GLN A 621 -12.67 -10.98 10.25
CA GLN A 621 -11.95 -9.82 10.81
C GLN A 621 -10.87 -10.25 11.83
N LYS A 622 -11.21 -11.18 12.73
CA LYS A 622 -10.24 -11.72 13.68
C LYS A 622 -9.02 -12.32 12.97
N LEU A 623 -9.25 -13.21 12.02
CA LEU A 623 -8.19 -13.86 11.23
C LEU A 623 -7.32 -12.84 10.48
N ASN A 624 -7.96 -11.84 9.86
CA ASN A 624 -7.26 -10.77 9.15
C ASN A 624 -6.37 -9.94 10.11
N MET A 625 -6.87 -9.59 11.31
CA MET A 625 -6.08 -8.84 12.28
C MET A 625 -4.86 -9.62 12.78
N GLU A 626 -4.98 -10.92 13.01
CA GLU A 626 -3.85 -11.79 13.39
C GLU A 626 -2.73 -11.76 12.34
N GLN A 627 -3.08 -11.81 11.06
CA GLN A 627 -2.12 -11.66 9.96
C GLN A 627 -1.50 -10.25 9.92
N GLN A 628 -2.31 -9.21 10.14
CA GLN A 628 -1.83 -7.82 10.14
C GLN A 628 -0.88 -7.54 11.30
N PHE A 629 -1.05 -8.14 12.47
CA PHE A 629 -0.10 -8.02 13.57
C PHE A 629 1.29 -8.53 13.18
N ILE A 630 1.37 -9.59 12.40
CA ILE A 630 2.64 -10.13 11.87
C ILE A 630 3.24 -9.23 10.79
N GLN A 631 2.40 -8.63 9.93
CA GLN A 631 2.89 -7.83 8.79
C GLN A 631 3.20 -6.38 9.14
N GLN A 632 2.44 -5.78 10.06
CA GLN A 632 2.43 -4.35 10.37
C GLN A 632 2.47 -4.06 11.88
N GLY A 633 3.10 -4.91 12.67
CA GLY A 633 3.16 -4.80 14.14
C GLY A 633 3.63 -3.44 14.63
N ASN A 634 4.52 -2.74 13.90
CA ASN A 634 4.95 -1.38 14.22
C ASN A 634 3.81 -0.35 14.18
N ALA A 635 2.88 -0.48 13.24
CA ALA A 635 1.73 0.43 13.14
C ALA A 635 0.75 0.22 14.31
N TYR A 636 0.44 -1.04 14.61
CA TYR A 636 -0.40 -1.38 15.78
C TYR A 636 0.24 -0.96 17.09
N ALA A 637 1.54 -1.18 17.26
CA ALA A 637 2.29 -0.73 18.45
C ALA A 637 2.29 0.79 18.59
N ALA A 638 2.43 1.54 17.48
CA ALA A 638 2.39 3.01 17.51
C ALA A 638 1.01 3.54 17.91
N VAL A 639 -0.08 2.99 17.35
CA VAL A 639 -1.44 3.38 17.73
C VAL A 639 -1.71 3.03 19.19
N ARG A 640 -1.36 1.80 19.65
CA ARG A 640 -1.52 1.35 21.02
C ARG A 640 -0.82 2.24 22.03
N ALA A 641 0.47 2.57 21.77
CA ALA A 641 1.24 3.43 22.65
C ALA A 641 0.74 4.89 22.63
N SER A 642 0.34 5.42 21.45
CA SER A 642 -0.17 6.78 21.31
C SER A 642 -1.53 7.00 21.95
N ALA A 643 -2.32 5.93 22.11
CA ALA A 643 -3.64 5.94 22.76
C ALA A 643 -3.61 6.44 24.21
N HIS A 644 -2.46 6.37 24.87
CA HIS A 644 -2.27 6.92 26.21
C HIS A 644 -2.17 8.45 26.27
N TYR A 645 -1.95 9.10 25.15
CA TYR A 645 -1.56 10.53 25.10
C TYR A 645 -2.56 11.42 24.38
N ASN A 646 -3.37 10.90 23.47
CA ASN A 646 -4.39 11.70 22.81
C ASN A 646 -5.67 10.91 22.48
N VAL A 647 -6.78 11.63 22.39
CA VAL A 647 -8.12 11.05 22.20
C VAL A 647 -8.30 10.44 20.80
N GLU A 648 -7.66 11.01 19.77
CA GLU A 648 -7.71 10.50 18.40
C GLU A 648 -7.16 9.07 18.32
N ASN A 649 -5.95 8.84 18.89
CA ASN A 649 -5.36 7.52 18.91
C ASN A 649 -6.08 6.56 19.87
N ALA A 650 -6.64 7.05 20.98
CA ALA A 650 -7.45 6.23 21.87
C ALA A 650 -8.71 5.70 21.19
N ALA A 651 -9.40 6.55 20.42
CA ALA A 651 -10.55 6.16 19.62
C ALA A 651 -10.16 5.18 18.49
N SER A 652 -9.05 5.45 17.79
CA SER A 652 -8.52 4.55 16.75
C SER A 652 -8.16 3.17 17.32
N GLU A 653 -7.50 3.12 18.47
CA GLU A 653 -7.15 1.86 19.14
C GLU A 653 -8.38 1.02 19.50
N ARG A 654 -9.49 1.66 19.87
CA ARG A 654 -10.77 0.98 20.15
C ARG A 654 -11.42 0.38 18.91
N CYS A 655 -11.21 0.99 17.75
CA CYS A 655 -11.89 0.64 16.50
C CYS A 655 -11.04 -0.24 15.57
N SER A 656 -9.71 -0.23 15.72
CA SER A 656 -8.83 -0.96 14.81
C SER A 656 -7.56 -1.53 15.44
N GLY A 657 -7.33 -1.31 16.74
CA GLY A 657 -6.14 -1.78 17.44
C GLY A 657 -6.35 -3.10 18.19
N VAL A 658 -5.45 -3.39 19.14
CA VAL A 658 -5.51 -4.60 20.00
C VAL A 658 -6.80 -4.64 20.80
N SER A 659 -7.29 -3.48 21.26
CA SER A 659 -8.58 -3.42 21.99
C SER A 659 -9.76 -3.86 21.12
N TYR A 660 -9.71 -3.56 19.82
CA TYR A 660 -10.72 -4.04 18.87
C TYR A 660 -10.62 -5.56 18.66
N TYR A 661 -9.42 -6.08 18.54
CA TYR A 661 -9.21 -7.53 18.48
C TYR A 661 -9.81 -8.26 19.66
N HIS A 662 -9.58 -7.78 20.89
CA HIS A 662 -10.20 -8.35 22.09
C HIS A 662 -11.73 -8.22 22.06
N PHE A 663 -12.25 -7.10 21.59
CA PHE A 663 -13.69 -6.91 21.43
C PHE A 663 -14.30 -7.94 20.45
N LEU A 664 -13.64 -8.24 19.33
CA LEU A 664 -14.07 -9.29 18.40
C LEU A 664 -14.03 -10.68 19.05
N CYS A 665 -12.96 -11.02 19.77
CA CYS A 665 -12.84 -12.28 20.50
C CYS A 665 -13.95 -12.44 21.55
N ASP A 666 -14.22 -11.39 22.31
CA ASP A 666 -15.30 -11.37 23.30
C ASP A 666 -16.69 -11.60 22.70
N LEU A 667 -16.97 -11.01 21.55
CA LEU A 667 -18.23 -11.20 20.83
C LEU A 667 -18.38 -12.62 20.28
N LEU A 668 -17.30 -13.17 19.72
CA LEU A 668 -17.27 -14.54 19.22
C LEU A 668 -17.47 -15.57 20.35
N GLU A 669 -16.85 -15.35 21.52
CA GLU A 669 -17.03 -16.22 22.68
C GLU A 669 -18.47 -16.18 23.23
N LYS A 670 -19.05 -14.97 23.35
CA LYS A 670 -20.44 -14.78 23.84
C LYS A 670 -21.49 -15.31 22.87
N ALA A 671 -21.25 -15.19 21.57
CA ALA A 671 -22.15 -15.59 20.46
C ALA A 671 -23.62 -15.12 20.62
N ASP A 672 -23.84 -13.96 21.28
CA ASP A 672 -25.17 -13.33 21.39
C ASP A 672 -25.45 -12.45 20.18
N TRP A 673 -25.69 -13.06 19.04
CA TRP A 673 -25.89 -12.36 17.78
C TRP A 673 -27.16 -11.54 17.74
N ALA A 674 -28.23 -12.00 18.39
CA ALA A 674 -29.47 -11.25 18.49
C ALA A 674 -29.32 -9.97 19.32
N GLY A 675 -28.61 -10.06 20.46
CA GLY A 675 -28.26 -8.90 21.29
C GLY A 675 -27.33 -7.92 20.53
N LEU A 676 -26.37 -8.43 19.77
CA LEU A 676 -25.49 -7.62 18.93
C LEU A 676 -26.30 -6.84 17.89
N GLY A 677 -27.18 -7.50 17.12
CA GLY A 677 -28.00 -6.84 16.11
C GLY A 677 -28.90 -5.74 16.70
N ALA A 678 -29.51 -5.99 17.85
CA ALA A 678 -30.33 -4.98 18.56
C ALA A 678 -29.50 -3.77 19.03
N LYS A 679 -28.25 -4.00 19.47
CA LYS A 679 -27.31 -2.93 19.87
C LYS A 679 -26.90 -2.09 18.66
N LEU A 680 -26.54 -2.71 17.55
CA LEU A 680 -26.18 -2.02 16.30
C LEU A 680 -27.35 -1.18 15.75
N GLU A 681 -28.56 -1.73 15.75
CA GLU A 681 -29.77 -1.02 15.33
C GLU A 681 -30.02 0.24 16.18
N THR A 682 -29.87 0.11 17.51
CA THR A 682 -30.05 1.23 18.44
C THR A 682 -29.02 2.33 18.19
N LEU A 683 -27.74 1.98 18.05
CA LEU A 683 -26.66 2.94 17.81
C LEU A 683 -26.81 3.62 16.45
N ARG A 684 -27.12 2.84 15.40
CA ARG A 684 -27.36 3.39 14.06
C ARG A 684 -28.51 4.40 14.11
N ALA A 685 -29.62 4.06 14.73
CA ALA A 685 -30.76 4.96 14.86
C ALA A 685 -30.38 6.25 15.62
N GLN A 686 -29.66 6.12 16.74
CA GLN A 686 -29.19 7.26 17.52
C GLN A 686 -28.31 8.20 16.67
N VAL A 687 -27.33 7.68 15.96
CA VAL A 687 -26.42 8.48 15.14
C VAL A 687 -27.17 9.11 13.95
N LEU A 688 -27.88 8.33 13.15
CA LEU A 688 -28.46 8.82 11.90
C LEU A 688 -29.62 9.80 12.10
N GLN A 689 -30.36 9.67 13.20
CA GLN A 689 -31.52 10.53 13.50
C GLN A 689 -31.15 11.82 14.22
N HIS A 690 -30.13 11.80 15.07
CA HIS A 690 -29.83 12.92 15.99
C HIS A 690 -28.53 13.64 15.68
N ALA A 691 -27.48 12.93 15.23
CA ALA A 691 -26.18 13.55 15.02
C ALA A 691 -26.21 14.66 13.94
N GLN A 692 -25.46 15.70 14.13
CA GLN A 692 -25.25 16.72 13.09
C GLN A 692 -24.66 16.06 11.84
N LEU A 693 -25.24 16.40 10.69
CA LEU A 693 -24.77 15.93 9.39
C LEU A 693 -24.09 17.07 8.61
N THR A 694 -22.88 16.81 8.15
CA THR A 694 -22.22 17.63 7.13
C THR A 694 -22.13 16.78 5.84
N VAL A 695 -22.61 17.33 4.73
CA VAL A 695 -22.50 16.72 3.40
C VAL A 695 -21.47 17.49 2.61
N SER A 696 -20.32 16.87 2.34
CA SER A 696 -19.27 17.48 1.52
C SER A 696 -19.43 17.07 0.06
N LEU A 697 -19.37 18.06 -0.83
CA LEU A 697 -19.45 17.91 -2.27
C LEU A 697 -18.23 18.50 -2.95
N HIS A 698 -17.40 17.65 -3.53
CA HIS A 698 -16.31 18.05 -4.43
C HIS A 698 -16.78 17.85 -5.87
N GLY A 699 -17.19 18.93 -6.54
CA GLY A 699 -17.80 18.86 -7.85
C GLY A 699 -18.18 20.21 -8.45
N SER A 700 -18.94 20.14 -9.56
CA SER A 700 -19.40 21.31 -10.30
C SER A 700 -20.50 22.10 -9.56
N GLU A 701 -20.81 23.30 -10.03
CA GLU A 701 -22.00 24.07 -9.57
C GLU A 701 -23.31 23.35 -9.90
N GLN A 702 -23.37 22.67 -11.04
CA GLN A 702 -24.54 21.90 -11.45
C GLN A 702 -24.79 20.72 -10.50
N ALA A 703 -23.74 20.06 -10.04
CA ALA A 703 -23.84 19.00 -9.04
C ALA A 703 -24.41 19.53 -7.72
N LEU A 704 -23.98 20.74 -7.30
CA LEU A 704 -24.51 21.39 -6.11
C LEU A 704 -26.02 21.70 -6.23
N ASP A 705 -26.44 22.25 -7.37
CA ASP A 705 -27.87 22.54 -7.62
C ASP A 705 -28.72 21.26 -7.63
N THR A 706 -28.17 20.18 -8.18
CA THR A 706 -28.79 18.86 -8.14
C THR A 706 -28.90 18.37 -6.70
N LEU A 707 -27.84 18.44 -5.91
CA LEU A 707 -27.83 18.01 -4.51
C LEU A 707 -28.84 18.82 -3.65
N ARG A 708 -28.93 20.13 -3.84
CA ARG A 708 -29.95 21.00 -3.19
C ARG A 708 -31.39 20.52 -3.44
N THR A 709 -31.64 19.97 -4.63
CA THR A 709 -32.96 19.46 -5.00
C THR A 709 -33.22 18.07 -4.41
N LEU A 710 -32.19 17.22 -4.33
CA LEU A 710 -32.30 15.83 -3.90
C LEU A 710 -32.38 15.67 -2.37
N LEU A 711 -31.55 16.43 -1.61
CA LEU A 711 -31.44 16.28 -0.15
C LEU A 711 -32.80 16.40 0.58
N PRO A 712 -33.67 17.38 0.28
CA PRO A 712 -34.93 17.55 1.00
C PRO A 712 -35.87 16.35 0.94
N GLY A 713 -35.78 15.54 -0.12
CA GLY A 713 -36.60 14.35 -0.34
C GLY A 713 -35.92 13.02 0.01
N SER A 714 -34.68 13.07 0.50
CA SER A 714 -33.86 11.91 0.76
C SER A 714 -33.94 11.42 2.21
N ARG A 715 -33.33 10.24 2.49
CA ARG A 715 -33.15 9.73 3.86
C ARG A 715 -32.25 10.64 4.73
N PHE A 716 -31.47 11.51 4.11
CA PHE A 716 -30.53 12.40 4.79
C PHE A 716 -31.20 13.68 5.32
N ALA A 717 -32.45 13.97 4.93
CA ALA A 717 -33.18 15.13 5.41
C ALA A 717 -33.62 14.94 6.87
N ALA A 718 -33.45 15.96 7.70
CA ALA A 718 -33.97 15.99 9.07
C ALA A 718 -34.47 17.39 9.39
N GLN A 719 -35.47 17.49 10.27
CA GLN A 719 -36.01 18.77 10.70
C GLN A 719 -35.13 19.42 11.80
N GLU A 720 -34.63 18.61 12.71
CA GLU A 720 -33.74 19.04 13.80
C GLU A 720 -32.63 18.00 13.96
N ARG A 721 -31.40 18.48 14.17
CA ARG A 721 -30.24 17.68 14.53
C ARG A 721 -29.54 18.33 15.70
N ASP A 722 -28.89 17.53 16.54
CA ASP A 722 -28.06 18.02 17.64
C ASP A 722 -26.89 18.85 17.09
N ALA A 723 -26.40 19.79 17.86
CA ALA A 723 -25.19 20.50 17.49
C ALA A 723 -23.97 19.58 17.56
N ALA A 724 -23.00 19.74 16.63
CA ALA A 724 -21.75 19.02 16.68
C ALA A 724 -21.03 19.26 18.00
N GLN A 725 -20.47 18.19 18.56
CA GLN A 725 -19.66 18.25 19.77
C GLN A 725 -18.32 17.55 19.56
N PRO A 726 -17.24 18.03 20.21
CA PRO A 726 -16.00 17.31 20.28
C PRO A 726 -16.21 15.95 20.92
N TYR A 727 -15.58 14.94 20.35
CA TYR A 727 -15.47 13.63 20.99
C TYR A 727 -14.44 13.69 22.12
N ALA A 728 -14.74 13.07 23.24
CA ALA A 728 -13.85 13.01 24.37
C ALA A 728 -13.97 11.67 25.11
N GLU A 729 -12.84 11.12 25.50
CA GLU A 729 -12.79 9.97 26.41
C GLU A 729 -11.63 10.11 27.40
N PRO A 730 -11.72 9.45 28.57
CA PRO A 730 -10.62 9.40 29.51
C PRO A 730 -9.48 8.56 28.94
N LEU A 731 -8.26 9.10 28.96
CA LEU A 731 -7.08 8.36 28.55
C LEU A 731 -6.65 7.37 29.65
N THR A 732 -6.16 6.20 29.25
CA THR A 732 -5.61 5.21 30.18
C THR A 732 -4.20 5.62 30.61
N PRO A 733 -3.77 5.28 31.85
CA PRO A 733 -2.39 5.52 32.28
C PRO A 733 -1.39 4.82 31.36
N PRO A 734 -0.22 5.43 31.11
CA PRO A 734 0.85 4.81 30.32
C PRO A 734 1.33 3.47 30.90
N VAL A 735 1.46 2.46 30.03
CA VAL A 735 1.91 1.10 30.38
C VAL A 735 2.80 0.57 29.27
N ASN A 736 3.95 -0.01 29.61
CA ASN A 736 4.81 -0.70 28.64
C ASN A 736 4.24 -2.09 28.37
N GLU A 737 3.96 -2.41 27.11
CA GLU A 737 3.30 -3.67 26.73
C GLU A 737 4.10 -4.42 25.66
N ALA A 738 4.08 -5.74 25.73
CA ALA A 738 4.58 -6.61 24.66
C ALA A 738 3.50 -7.61 24.24
N PHE A 739 3.34 -7.75 22.94
CA PHE A 739 2.45 -8.71 22.29
C PHE A 739 3.29 -9.75 21.56
N ILE A 740 3.15 -11.01 21.98
CA ILE A 740 3.83 -12.14 21.33
C ILE A 740 3.03 -12.53 20.11
N ILE A 741 3.71 -12.56 18.96
CA ILE A 741 3.17 -12.94 17.65
C ILE A 741 4.03 -14.04 17.02
N ASP A 742 3.42 -14.87 16.19
CA ASP A 742 4.13 -15.81 15.35
C ASP A 742 4.74 -15.08 14.13
N GLY A 743 6.04 -15.22 13.82
CA GLY A 743 6.60 -14.55 12.65
C GLY A 743 8.12 -14.33 12.67
N GLY A 744 8.81 -14.59 13.75
CA GLY A 744 10.29 -14.53 13.82
C GLY A 744 10.90 -13.13 13.64
N VAL A 745 10.09 -12.08 13.65
CA VAL A 745 10.50 -10.66 13.56
C VAL A 745 9.94 -9.85 14.72
N ASN A 746 10.59 -8.71 15.00
CA ASN A 746 10.15 -7.82 16.08
C ASN A 746 9.86 -6.43 15.56
N TYR A 747 9.04 -5.70 16.31
CA TYR A 747 8.65 -4.32 16.09
C TYR A 747 8.77 -3.55 17.39
N ALA A 748 9.83 -2.78 17.56
CA ALA A 748 10.03 -1.94 18.74
C ALA A 748 9.45 -0.56 18.48
N VAL A 749 8.57 -0.07 19.38
CA VAL A 749 8.02 1.28 19.29
C VAL A 749 8.11 1.96 20.65
N GLN A 750 8.53 3.22 20.65
CA GLN A 750 8.54 4.07 21.86
C GLN A 750 7.91 5.41 21.55
N VAL A 751 6.83 5.76 22.27
CA VAL A 751 6.00 6.97 22.05
C VAL A 751 6.05 7.86 23.27
N TRP A 752 6.08 9.17 23.07
CA TRP A 752 5.96 10.19 24.13
C TRP A 752 5.10 11.37 23.68
N PRO A 753 4.44 12.06 24.62
CA PRO A 753 3.67 13.24 24.27
C PRO A 753 4.58 14.42 23.92
N MET A 754 4.20 15.20 22.93
CA MET A 754 4.93 16.39 22.50
C MET A 754 3.98 17.50 22.05
N GLU A 755 4.36 18.74 22.35
CA GLU A 755 3.67 19.90 21.80
C GLU A 755 3.76 19.86 20.26
N ARG A 756 2.64 20.15 19.62
CA ARG A 756 2.54 20.14 18.16
C ARG A 756 3.34 21.30 17.52
N ARG A 757 4.47 20.98 16.94
CA ARG A 757 5.40 21.93 16.31
C ARG A 757 5.92 21.38 14.99
N SER A 758 5.77 22.14 13.91
CA SER A 758 6.19 21.70 12.57
C SER A 758 7.71 21.60 12.42
N ASP A 759 8.50 22.44 13.11
CA ASP A 759 9.97 22.42 13.12
C ASP A 759 10.55 21.10 13.70
N ARG A 760 9.80 20.40 14.56
CA ARG A 760 10.16 19.08 15.08
C ARG A 760 10.29 18.00 13.99
N LYS A 761 9.61 18.16 12.86
CA LYS A 761 9.73 17.26 11.71
C LYS A 761 11.14 17.23 11.14
N VAL A 762 11.90 18.31 11.26
CA VAL A 762 13.33 18.33 10.85
C VAL A 762 14.15 17.48 11.83
N LEU A 763 13.95 17.61 13.15
CA LEU A 763 14.60 16.74 14.13
C LEU A 763 14.28 15.26 13.90
N ALA A 764 13.01 14.94 13.63
CA ALA A 764 12.60 13.56 13.32
C ALA A 764 13.35 13.00 12.09
N ARG A 765 13.58 13.82 11.08
CA ARG A 765 14.39 13.42 9.91
C ARG A 765 15.87 13.22 10.28
N VAL A 766 16.44 14.10 11.12
CA VAL A 766 17.80 13.93 11.62
C VAL A 766 17.94 12.60 12.36
N MET A 767 17.01 12.33 13.31
CA MET A 767 17.00 11.08 14.07
C MET A 767 16.91 9.88 13.12
N SER A 768 15.95 9.89 12.19
CA SER A 768 15.72 8.80 11.25
C SER A 768 16.93 8.51 10.37
N TYR A 769 17.44 9.52 9.66
CA TYR A 769 18.38 9.32 8.56
C TYR A 769 19.85 9.51 8.95
N GLU A 770 20.14 10.21 10.06
CA GLU A 770 21.49 10.49 10.49
C GLU A 770 21.95 9.58 11.66
N TYR A 771 20.98 8.90 12.31
CA TYR A 771 21.28 8.06 13.46
C TYR A 771 20.64 6.66 13.36
N LEU A 772 19.31 6.57 13.29
CA LEU A 772 18.61 5.28 13.34
C LEU A 772 18.90 4.42 12.11
N TRP A 773 18.89 5.01 10.93
CA TRP A 773 19.13 4.27 9.70
C TRP A 773 20.47 3.52 9.74
N HIS A 774 21.54 4.19 10.18
CA HIS A 774 22.84 3.57 10.30
C HIS A 774 22.85 2.47 11.37
N ASN A 775 22.39 2.78 12.59
CA ASN A 775 22.58 1.89 13.74
C ASN A 775 21.60 0.70 13.76
N ILE A 776 20.37 0.89 13.27
CA ILE A 776 19.31 -0.12 13.34
C ILE A 776 19.17 -0.87 12.01
N ARG A 777 19.21 -0.16 10.86
CA ARG A 777 19.09 -0.82 9.56
C ARG A 777 20.42 -1.36 9.05
N GLU A 778 21.44 -0.50 8.90
CA GLU A 778 22.71 -0.92 8.26
C GLU A 778 23.55 -1.82 9.18
N VAL A 779 23.60 -1.53 10.47
CA VAL A 779 24.35 -2.32 11.47
C VAL A 779 23.47 -3.38 12.11
N GLY A 780 22.25 -3.02 12.51
CA GLY A 780 21.32 -3.91 13.21
C GLY A 780 20.54 -4.86 12.31
N GLY A 781 20.48 -4.61 10.99
CA GLY A 781 19.82 -5.50 10.03
C GLY A 781 18.30 -5.41 9.99
N ALA A 782 17.68 -4.43 10.65
CA ALA A 782 16.24 -4.20 10.53
C ALA A 782 15.88 -3.72 9.10
N TYR A 783 14.70 -4.11 8.59
CA TYR A 783 14.24 -3.65 7.27
C TYR A 783 13.94 -2.16 7.25
N GLY A 784 13.37 -1.61 8.33
CA GLY A 784 13.05 -0.20 8.42
C GLY A 784 13.11 0.35 9.84
N THR A 785 13.34 1.64 9.95
CA THR A 785 13.33 2.37 11.21
C THR A 785 13.10 3.86 10.97
N GLY A 786 12.65 4.57 11.97
CA GLY A 786 12.50 6.01 11.90
C GLY A 786 11.98 6.67 13.15
N MET A 787 11.92 8.00 13.10
CA MET A 787 11.21 8.85 14.04
C MET A 787 10.10 9.58 13.31
N LEU A 788 8.92 9.63 13.89
CA LEU A 788 7.80 10.42 13.39
C LEU A 788 7.36 11.42 14.45
N SER A 789 7.00 12.62 13.99
CA SER A 789 6.38 13.68 14.79
C SER A 789 5.02 13.97 14.19
N SER A 790 3.97 13.60 14.88
CA SER A 790 2.57 13.69 14.45
C SER A 790 1.72 14.17 15.62
N ASP A 791 0.72 14.90 15.33
CA ASP A 791 -0.48 15.32 16.08
C ASP A 791 -0.47 15.14 17.62
N GLY A 792 0.55 15.67 18.28
CA GLY A 792 0.66 15.68 19.75
C GLY A 792 1.49 14.55 20.33
N VAL A 793 2.08 13.70 19.51
CA VAL A 793 3.02 12.65 19.92
C VAL A 793 4.24 12.60 18.99
N GLU A 794 5.33 12.12 19.54
CA GLU A 794 6.50 11.69 18.76
C GLU A 794 6.82 10.25 19.10
N TYR A 795 7.31 9.51 18.11
CA TYR A 795 7.70 8.12 18.35
C TYR A 795 8.85 7.66 17.46
N LEU A 796 9.60 6.70 18.01
CA LEU A 796 10.59 5.89 17.32
C LEU A 796 10.00 4.51 17.04
N TYR A 797 10.38 3.93 15.90
CA TYR A 797 9.94 2.58 15.53
C TYR A 797 11.02 1.80 14.82
N THR A 798 10.92 0.46 14.90
CA THR A 798 11.59 -0.48 13.99
C THR A 798 10.55 -1.27 13.21
N TYR A 799 10.95 -1.79 12.06
CA TYR A 799 10.10 -2.59 11.18
C TYR A 799 10.87 -3.82 10.71
N ARG A 800 10.31 -5.01 10.99
CA ARG A 800 10.94 -6.32 10.75
C ARG A 800 12.38 -6.35 11.26
N ASP A 801 12.51 -6.21 12.57
CA ASP A 801 13.77 -6.08 13.28
C ASP A 801 14.18 -7.45 13.86
N PRO A 802 15.39 -7.95 13.57
CA PRO A 802 15.89 -9.15 14.23
C PRO A 802 16.20 -8.94 15.71
N HIS A 803 16.39 -7.68 16.16
CA HIS A 803 16.76 -7.33 17.51
C HIS A 803 15.66 -6.52 18.21
N LEU A 804 15.46 -6.74 19.51
CA LEU A 804 14.46 -6.00 20.30
C LEU A 804 15.12 -5.11 21.34
N THR A 805 15.89 -5.68 22.24
CA THR A 805 16.50 -4.96 23.37
C THR A 805 17.54 -3.95 22.90
N GLU A 806 18.37 -4.35 21.94
CA GLU A 806 19.45 -3.53 21.36
C GLU A 806 18.86 -2.32 20.63
N SER A 807 17.70 -2.46 20.01
CA SER A 807 17.01 -1.38 19.33
C SER A 807 16.46 -0.34 20.32
N TYR A 808 15.88 -0.76 21.45
CA TYR A 808 15.52 0.17 22.52
C TYR A 808 16.75 0.85 23.15
N ASP A 809 17.86 0.15 23.31
CA ASP A 809 19.13 0.72 23.79
C ASP A 809 19.67 1.75 22.78
N THR A 810 19.52 1.50 21.48
CA THR A 810 19.88 2.43 20.42
C THR A 810 19.00 3.66 20.46
N PHE A 811 17.69 3.51 20.62
CA PHE A 811 16.77 4.63 20.79
C PHE A 811 17.21 5.55 21.94
N ALA A 812 17.56 4.97 23.08
CA ALA A 812 17.97 5.73 24.28
C ALA A 812 19.24 6.55 24.09
N LYS A 813 20.16 6.13 23.21
CA LYS A 813 21.42 6.83 22.93
C LYS A 813 21.25 7.98 21.91
N GLY A 814 20.23 7.92 21.06
CA GLY A 814 19.99 8.87 19.97
C GLY A 814 20.01 10.34 20.36
N PRO A 815 19.31 10.77 21.42
CA PRO A 815 19.29 12.18 21.84
C PRO A 815 20.68 12.77 22.13
N ALA A 816 21.55 12.02 22.80
CA ALA A 816 22.92 12.45 23.12
C ALA A 816 23.78 12.59 21.87
N GLU A 817 23.66 11.66 20.92
CA GLU A 817 24.37 11.71 19.64
C GLU A 817 23.93 12.90 18.80
N LEU A 818 22.62 13.19 18.72
CA LEU A 818 22.09 14.33 17.98
C LEU A 818 22.51 15.66 18.61
N ALA A 819 22.50 15.77 19.95
CA ALA A 819 22.92 16.98 20.66
C ALA A 819 24.44 17.27 20.48
N ALA A 820 25.25 16.23 20.37
CA ALA A 820 26.70 16.36 20.17
C ALA A 820 27.10 16.63 18.71
N ARG A 821 26.18 16.34 17.75
CA ARG A 821 26.46 16.45 16.32
C ARG A 821 26.68 17.89 15.87
N ASP A 822 27.64 18.08 14.96
CA ASP A 822 27.81 19.35 14.25
C ASP A 822 27.01 19.33 12.94
N TYR A 823 26.16 20.34 12.75
CA TYR A 823 25.32 20.50 11.56
C TYR A 823 25.93 21.57 10.65
N THR A 824 26.32 21.20 9.44
CA THR A 824 26.73 22.18 8.43
C THR A 824 25.51 22.88 7.81
N GLU A 825 25.73 24.05 7.19
CA GLU A 825 24.64 24.73 6.45
C GLU A 825 24.03 23.85 5.36
N LYS A 826 24.87 23.02 4.67
CA LYS A 826 24.39 22.07 3.68
C LYS A 826 23.53 20.98 4.31
N ASP A 827 23.93 20.38 5.44
CA ASP A 827 23.13 19.34 6.10
C ASP A 827 21.76 19.86 6.51
N LEU A 828 21.70 21.07 7.06
CA LEU A 828 20.43 21.73 7.42
C LEU A 828 19.55 21.99 6.20
N ASN A 829 20.15 22.52 5.14
CA ASN A 829 19.43 22.76 3.89
C ASN A 829 18.79 21.47 3.35
N ASP A 830 19.54 20.39 3.24
CA ASP A 830 19.09 19.11 2.72
C ASP A 830 17.91 18.55 3.56
N LEU A 831 18.05 18.57 4.89
CA LEU A 831 17.01 18.11 5.82
C LEU A 831 15.72 18.94 5.76
N ILE A 832 15.86 20.28 5.63
CA ILE A 832 14.71 21.21 5.50
C ILE A 832 13.99 20.99 4.17
N VAL A 833 14.76 20.87 3.05
CA VAL A 833 14.18 20.59 1.72
C VAL A 833 13.32 19.33 1.78
N GLY A 834 13.86 18.24 2.32
CA GLY A 834 13.12 17.02 2.44
C GLY A 834 11.93 17.06 3.44
N ALA A 835 11.98 17.91 4.47
CA ALA A 835 10.85 18.11 5.38
C ALA A 835 9.70 18.90 4.71
N VAL A 836 10.04 19.92 3.93
CA VAL A 836 9.07 20.70 3.16
C VAL A 836 8.48 19.89 2.00
N ALA A 837 9.26 19.04 1.35
CA ALA A 837 8.78 18.14 0.30
C ALA A 837 7.57 17.30 0.74
N LYS A 838 7.57 16.85 2.00
CA LYS A 838 6.43 16.09 2.58
C LYS A 838 5.15 16.93 2.73
N LEU A 839 5.27 18.26 2.90
CA LEU A 839 4.09 19.16 2.89
C LEU A 839 3.55 19.38 1.47
N ASP A 840 4.45 19.38 0.49
CA ASP A 840 4.15 19.71 -0.90
C ASP A 840 3.88 18.47 -1.77
N THR A 841 3.88 17.27 -1.17
CA THR A 841 3.58 16.03 -1.90
C THR A 841 2.21 16.13 -2.59
N PRO A 842 2.14 16.01 -3.93
CA PRO A 842 0.88 16.01 -4.64
C PRO A 842 -0.03 14.87 -4.19
N ARG A 843 -1.32 15.15 -4.05
CA ARG A 843 -2.33 14.16 -3.69
C ARG A 843 -3.21 13.84 -4.89
N LYS A 844 -3.66 12.60 -4.97
CA LYS A 844 -4.70 12.20 -5.92
C LYS A 844 -6.04 12.90 -5.58
N PRO A 845 -6.93 13.13 -6.54
CA PRO A 845 -8.13 13.95 -6.33
C PRO A 845 -8.99 13.53 -5.14
N ARG A 846 -9.18 12.23 -4.93
CA ARG A 846 -9.94 11.71 -3.77
C ARG A 846 -9.25 12.00 -2.44
N ALA A 847 -7.93 11.80 -2.37
CA ALA A 847 -7.16 12.09 -1.16
C ALA A 847 -7.12 13.60 -0.85
N GLU A 848 -7.07 14.44 -1.89
CA GLU A 848 -7.18 15.89 -1.74
C GLU A 848 -8.56 16.30 -1.24
N ALA A 849 -9.64 15.70 -1.75
CA ALA A 849 -11.00 15.95 -1.28
C ALA A 849 -11.13 15.65 0.23
N ARG A 850 -10.64 14.49 0.67
CA ARG A 850 -10.64 14.10 2.09
C ARG A 850 -9.80 15.04 2.96
N GLU A 851 -8.64 15.48 2.48
CA GLU A 851 -7.78 16.42 3.20
C GLU A 851 -8.44 17.79 3.35
N LEU A 852 -9.13 18.29 2.32
CA LEU A 852 -9.88 19.55 2.39
C LEU A 852 -11.03 19.47 3.41
N ASP A 853 -11.73 18.33 3.47
CA ASP A 853 -12.78 18.08 4.47
C ASP A 853 -12.18 18.05 5.89
N ARG A 854 -11.05 17.36 6.09
CA ARG A 854 -10.33 17.36 7.36
C ARG A 854 -9.89 18.76 7.78
N GLN A 855 -9.36 19.56 6.84
CA GLN A 855 -8.98 20.94 7.10
C GLN A 855 -10.17 21.78 7.56
N TYR A 856 -11.34 21.58 6.95
CA TYR A 856 -12.57 22.25 7.37
C TYR A 856 -12.93 21.90 8.82
N PHE A 857 -13.05 20.60 9.16
CA PHE A 857 -13.42 20.16 10.50
C PHE A 857 -12.41 20.59 11.57
N CYS A 858 -11.12 20.49 11.28
CA CYS A 858 -10.04 20.86 12.19
C CYS A 858 -9.73 22.36 12.23
N GLY A 859 -10.43 23.19 11.45
CA GLY A 859 -10.19 24.63 11.38
C GLY A 859 -8.79 25.01 10.88
N ILE A 860 -8.20 24.19 10.00
CA ILE A 860 -6.86 24.43 9.46
C ILE A 860 -6.93 25.49 8.36
N THR A 861 -6.28 26.61 8.57
CA THR A 861 -6.29 27.74 7.64
C THR A 861 -5.01 27.81 6.81
N GLU A 862 -5.05 28.55 5.69
CA GLU A 862 -3.88 28.83 4.88
C GLU A 862 -2.79 29.58 5.67
N ALA A 863 -3.18 30.44 6.60
CA ALA A 863 -2.24 31.14 7.47
C ALA A 863 -1.49 30.18 8.40
N MET A 864 -2.16 29.13 8.90
CA MET A 864 -1.53 28.09 9.72
C MET A 864 -0.56 27.26 8.88
N LYS A 865 -0.94 26.86 7.66
CA LYS A 865 -0.06 26.13 6.74
C LYS A 865 1.20 26.93 6.38
N ALA A 866 1.02 28.22 6.09
CA ALA A 866 2.14 29.12 5.82
C ALA A 866 3.05 29.33 7.04
N ALA A 867 2.50 29.38 8.26
CA ALA A 867 3.27 29.46 9.49
C ALA A 867 4.08 28.16 9.74
N ASP A 868 3.49 27.00 9.51
CA ASP A 868 4.16 25.69 9.59
C ASP A 868 5.34 25.60 8.62
N ARG A 869 5.11 25.99 7.36
CA ARG A 869 6.15 26.03 6.34
C ARG A 869 7.29 26.97 6.73
N LYS A 870 6.96 28.17 7.22
CA LYS A 870 7.95 29.13 7.69
C LYS A 870 8.75 28.60 8.87
N ALA A 871 8.12 27.91 9.82
CA ALA A 871 8.79 27.29 10.97
C ALA A 871 9.79 26.22 10.52
N LEU A 872 9.41 25.37 9.57
CA LEU A 872 10.33 24.37 8.97
C LEU A 872 11.54 25.04 8.31
N CYS A 873 11.31 26.05 7.48
CA CYS A 873 12.38 26.76 6.76
C CYS A 873 13.30 27.59 7.68
N ALA A 874 12.89 27.86 8.92
CA ALA A 874 13.65 28.63 9.89
C ALA A 874 14.49 27.80 10.87
N VAL A 875 14.48 26.48 10.74
CA VAL A 875 15.26 25.58 11.62
C VAL A 875 16.76 25.82 11.42
N ASP A 876 17.46 25.97 12.52
CA ASP A 876 18.93 26.10 12.55
C ASP A 876 19.60 25.07 13.47
N ALA A 877 20.92 25.02 13.45
CA ALA A 877 21.71 24.08 14.25
C ALA A 877 21.50 24.25 15.76
N ALA A 878 21.27 25.49 16.23
CA ALA A 878 21.09 25.77 17.65
C ALA A 878 19.74 25.20 18.13
N LEU A 879 18.69 25.41 17.34
CA LEU A 879 17.35 24.88 17.64
C LEU A 879 17.34 23.33 17.62
N LEU A 880 18.02 22.69 16.65
CA LEU A 880 18.10 21.22 16.61
C LEU A 880 18.83 20.67 17.84
N LYS A 881 19.94 21.28 18.26
CA LYS A 881 20.66 20.86 19.48
C LYS A 881 19.83 21.07 20.74
N GLU A 882 19.09 22.15 20.84
CA GLU A 882 18.14 22.40 21.93
C GLU A 882 17.04 21.35 21.98
N GLN A 883 16.42 21.07 20.83
CA GLN A 883 15.38 20.06 20.71
C GLN A 883 15.89 18.66 21.05
N ALA A 884 17.09 18.29 20.59
CA ALA A 884 17.73 17.02 20.89
C ALA A 884 18.08 16.88 22.38
N ALA A 885 18.54 17.95 23.03
CA ALA A 885 18.86 17.93 24.47
C ALA A 885 17.62 17.66 25.34
N GLY A 886 16.44 18.15 24.94
CA GLY A 886 15.17 17.88 25.65
C GLY A 886 14.54 16.51 25.33
N LEU A 887 15.02 15.82 24.27
CA LEU A 887 14.40 14.58 23.79
C LEU A 887 14.57 13.41 24.77
N ALA A 888 15.72 13.31 25.45
CA ALA A 888 16.00 12.21 26.38
C ALA A 888 14.99 12.16 27.56
N ASP A 889 14.68 13.32 28.12
CA ASP A 889 13.71 13.41 29.25
C ASP A 889 12.28 13.09 28.77
N ALA A 890 11.91 13.56 27.57
CA ALA A 890 10.62 13.25 26.96
C ALA A 890 10.47 11.73 26.68
N MET A 891 11.48 11.12 26.12
CA MET A 891 11.52 9.67 25.84
C MET A 891 11.48 8.85 27.13
N ALA A 892 12.15 9.27 28.21
CA ALA A 892 12.16 8.56 29.48
C ALA A 892 10.76 8.50 30.15
N ALA A 893 9.89 9.48 29.86
CA ALA A 893 8.51 9.51 30.28
C ALA A 893 7.56 8.79 29.29
N GLY A 894 8.09 8.27 28.20
CA GLY A 894 7.33 7.64 27.13
C GLY A 894 7.00 6.17 27.39
N VAL A 895 6.12 5.62 26.55
CA VAL A 895 5.63 4.24 26.59
C VAL A 895 6.32 3.41 25.50
N LYS A 896 6.68 2.19 25.84
CA LYS A 896 7.19 1.17 24.93
C LYS A 896 6.10 0.15 24.64
N VAL A 897 5.85 -0.11 23.37
CA VAL A 897 4.98 -1.20 22.91
C VAL A 897 5.71 -2.00 21.83
N THR A 898 5.62 -3.31 21.95
CA THR A 898 6.29 -4.24 21.04
C THR A 898 5.30 -5.30 20.53
N PHE A 899 5.45 -5.66 19.27
CA PHE A 899 5.01 -6.95 18.72
C PHE A 899 6.27 -7.74 18.38
N GLY A 900 6.40 -8.97 18.83
CA GLY A 900 7.63 -9.71 18.62
C GLY A 900 7.55 -11.20 18.93
N SER A 901 8.63 -11.91 18.59
CA SER A 901 8.75 -13.34 18.88
C SER A 901 8.79 -13.60 20.38
N ARG A 902 8.33 -14.77 20.79
CA ARG A 902 8.35 -15.18 22.20
C ARG A 902 9.75 -15.06 22.82
N ASP A 903 10.76 -15.60 22.15
CA ASP A 903 12.14 -15.60 22.63
C ASP A 903 12.67 -14.17 22.85
N ALA A 904 12.40 -13.23 21.92
CA ALA A 904 12.82 -11.84 22.03
C ALA A 904 12.11 -11.10 23.18
N VAL A 905 10.80 -11.29 23.32
CA VAL A 905 10.00 -10.67 24.38
C VAL A 905 10.42 -11.22 25.76
N GLU A 906 10.62 -12.54 25.88
CA GLU A 906 11.10 -13.15 27.14
C GLU A 906 12.51 -12.68 27.50
N ALA A 907 13.41 -12.56 26.53
CA ALA A 907 14.77 -12.03 26.72
C ALA A 907 14.76 -10.55 27.16
N ALA A 908 13.82 -9.74 26.66
CA ALA A 908 13.65 -8.34 27.06
C ALA A 908 13.19 -8.18 28.52
N GLY A 909 12.61 -9.18 29.14
CA GLY A 909 12.34 -9.30 30.58
C GLY A 909 11.59 -8.11 31.17
N SER A 910 12.24 -7.30 32.00
CA SER A 910 11.61 -6.20 32.75
C SER A 910 11.35 -4.92 31.94
N LEU A 911 11.53 -4.92 30.62
CA LEU A 911 11.20 -3.75 29.79
C LEU A 911 9.71 -3.50 29.70
N PHE A 912 8.90 -4.54 29.88
CA PHE A 912 7.44 -4.48 29.74
C PHE A 912 6.74 -4.80 31.06
N ASP A 913 5.72 -4.00 31.37
CA ASP A 913 4.87 -4.19 32.54
C ASP A 913 3.81 -5.26 32.31
N ARG A 914 3.44 -5.48 31.02
CA ARG A 914 2.46 -6.47 30.60
C ARG A 914 2.97 -7.20 29.34
N VAL A 915 2.80 -8.52 29.36
CA VAL A 915 3.07 -9.39 28.20
C VAL A 915 1.83 -10.21 27.91
N GLU A 916 1.45 -10.29 26.64
CA GLU A 916 0.29 -11.02 26.16
C GLU A 916 0.65 -11.80 24.88
N THR A 917 0.04 -12.96 24.66
CA THR A 917 0.13 -13.70 23.37
C THR A 917 -1.17 -13.45 22.59
N LEU A 918 -1.05 -12.99 21.35
CA LEU A 918 -2.18 -12.74 20.45
C LEU A 918 -2.41 -13.92 19.54
#